data_e406709093c676111d44d5d229200d3e
#
_entry.id   e406709093c676111d44d5d229200d3e
#
_cell.length_a   1.000
_cell.length_b   1.000
_cell.length_c   1.000
_cell.angle_alpha   90.00
_cell.angle_beta   90.00
_cell.angle_gamma   90.00
#
_symmetry.space_group_name_H-M   'P 1'
#
loop_
_entity.id
_entity.type
_entity.pdbx_description
1 polymer ?
#
loop_
_entity_poly.entity_id
_entity_poly.type
_entity_poly.pdbx_seq_one_letter_code
_entity_poly.pdbx_strand_id
1 'polypeptide(L)'
;MNRIFDVFLGRPRLVAAITIAALIAGFLSSMSLPVAFYPTVARPTISVSCSYPGANSLEVMNTVAGPLEDRVNGVEGFDHMTSSCSDTGSYSLTVYFQADYDRDLALMKVQAAVQQALTQLPQEVKNTGVTVGIGQTIDLGYVTCYSERGELTRDEVVDYVFGVVSPAIMRVQGVGASSVQDEKLAIRIWLDADRMAAQGIGTEEVVAAVKAQNVQASLGTVGASPTGDADRRVISLIAKGRLHTADEFGEIIVRANADGGLVYLRDIARIELGHETYAHSGLFGDKPACVLHMYQLPGANTLETVAKVKSLLAGLEKRFPGDLKWDMTVDVSRYSESALKGAQIAFMLAIAIAFAVLLAVFRSIKTALVPLVSAVISLSLVLTALAAFGYFITVLSLYALTAALVLMVGMPAAVMSACCTGRLAETRAPVLAAGAVVSLFSLVLMLVGGVQGLILRQFAVVFAAAGVVTAFVSVAVVPVLSLMVLPSWRVRPEPAAPASGAFLPGGVAFVVAAVLLLAAVALVGRMPRDLVPNEDFGVVLVDVKTKDGTSRPQVVETVRKIARKVSAVCDIEKSCTVFGEGIFSPSGENTAKMYLVLKPWAERGAGESTLACIARMREAVSDIPEAQVSLMTLPTVPGMGTAAYVSPLVLSTADNDPVRLASEAHRLQAILRRSPLADDVTCGYNTDSPHLRINVDRAKCELMKVPLSSLFATLQHNLGSIYVNDVNLGTQVNRVTVMSDWKGRSAPEAMAGLYVRSSTGAMVPVSALVEYEEELGPNAVYRYNRYLYCTVDMAQKAGVSLQDAMDEISRVFERELPRDYDTGWSGIAYEESSSPGRVELMVSLSLLAVFLVLMVRFESWRRAALGMLPASAAVFGGVLALYVTGVPLSLYSRFALLALVVINVSFALFASEGDSWMKRAFLPLLSAAMMVPLVLTSGAGAAGSLSFGMTLVGGFVFFALVGLPLANAFGRVVLRGRAAKDG
;
A
#
# COMPACT_ATOMS: atom_id res chain seq x y z
N MET A 1 -34.08 13.07 -33.26
CA MET A 1 -34.09 12.42 -31.93
C MET A 1 -35.50 12.05 -31.45
N ASN A 2 -36.48 12.92 -31.50
CA ASN A 2 -37.84 12.59 -30.98
C ASN A 2 -38.44 11.30 -31.54
N ARG A 3 -38.28 11.01 -32.86
CA ARG A 3 -38.80 9.80 -33.50
C ARG A 3 -38.22 8.49 -32.95
N ILE A 4 -36.97 8.49 -32.48
CA ILE A 4 -36.34 7.26 -31.93
C ILE A 4 -36.97 6.92 -30.57
N PHE A 5 -37.22 7.89 -29.72
CA PHE A 5 -37.81 7.68 -28.40
C PHE A 5 -39.33 7.35 -28.49
N ASP A 6 -40.03 7.88 -29.52
CA ASP A 6 -41.44 7.53 -29.76
C ASP A 6 -41.62 6.05 -30.18
N VAL A 7 -40.58 5.41 -30.72
CA VAL A 7 -40.57 3.96 -31.01
C VAL A 7 -40.65 3.14 -29.71
N PHE A 8 -39.96 3.58 -28.63
CA PHE A 8 -40.01 2.90 -27.32
C PHE A 8 -41.41 3.03 -26.68
N LEU A 9 -42.06 4.18 -26.80
CA LEU A 9 -43.44 4.39 -26.33
C LEU A 9 -44.45 3.50 -27.05
N GLY A 10 -44.26 3.29 -28.34
CA GLY A 10 -45.14 2.43 -29.15
C GLY A 10 -44.90 0.92 -28.96
N ARG A 11 -43.82 0.51 -28.26
CA ARG A 11 -43.41 -0.90 -28.10
C ARG A 11 -43.08 -1.26 -26.63
N PRO A 12 -44.09 -1.29 -25.74
CA PRO A 12 -43.83 -1.53 -24.30
C PRO A 12 -43.23 -2.90 -24.02
N ARG A 13 -43.49 -3.94 -24.85
CA ARG A 13 -42.90 -5.28 -24.70
C ARG A 13 -41.38 -5.26 -24.97
N LEU A 14 -40.94 -4.44 -25.92
CA LEU A 14 -39.48 -4.27 -26.19
C LEU A 14 -38.78 -3.65 -25.00
N VAL A 15 -39.39 -2.61 -24.40
CA VAL A 15 -38.84 -1.95 -23.19
C VAL A 15 -38.78 -2.93 -22.03
N ALA A 16 -39.81 -3.75 -21.80
CA ALA A 16 -39.82 -4.77 -20.79
C ALA A 16 -38.68 -5.82 -20.99
N ALA A 17 -38.50 -6.26 -22.25
CA ALA A 17 -37.43 -7.22 -22.57
C ALA A 17 -36.01 -6.61 -22.30
N ILE A 18 -35.78 -5.36 -22.72
CA ILE A 18 -34.51 -4.65 -22.47
C ILE A 18 -34.30 -4.47 -20.95
N THR A 19 -35.34 -4.15 -20.20
CA THR A 19 -35.27 -3.96 -18.75
C THR A 19 -34.89 -5.27 -18.04
N ILE A 20 -35.53 -6.37 -18.40
CA ILE A 20 -35.25 -7.71 -17.83
C ILE A 20 -33.81 -8.12 -18.19
N ALA A 21 -33.40 -7.94 -19.45
CA ALA A 21 -32.01 -8.23 -19.86
C ALA A 21 -30.97 -7.38 -19.09
N ALA A 22 -31.25 -6.09 -18.87
CA ALA A 22 -30.41 -5.21 -18.09
C ALA A 22 -30.26 -5.64 -16.61
N LEU A 23 -31.38 -6.08 -16.01
CA LEU A 23 -31.38 -6.56 -14.61
C LEU A 23 -30.60 -7.89 -14.49
N ILE A 24 -30.79 -8.82 -15.45
CA ILE A 24 -30.02 -10.09 -15.48
C ILE A 24 -28.52 -9.81 -15.67
N ALA A 25 -28.16 -8.98 -16.64
CA ALA A 25 -26.77 -8.59 -16.88
C ALA A 25 -26.14 -7.94 -15.66
N GLY A 26 -26.85 -7.00 -15.01
CA GLY A 26 -26.38 -6.35 -13.80
C GLY A 26 -26.22 -7.30 -12.62
N PHE A 27 -27.14 -8.25 -12.46
CA PHE A 27 -27.03 -9.28 -11.42
C PHE A 27 -25.81 -10.19 -11.65
N LEU A 28 -25.62 -10.70 -12.86
CA LEU A 28 -24.44 -11.51 -13.20
C LEU A 28 -23.15 -10.72 -13.02
N SER A 29 -23.12 -9.46 -13.46
CA SER A 29 -21.96 -8.58 -13.27
C SER A 29 -21.64 -8.33 -11.81
N SER A 30 -22.67 -8.14 -10.96
CA SER A 30 -22.45 -7.93 -9.51
C SER A 30 -21.81 -9.14 -8.82
N MET A 31 -22.04 -10.35 -9.32
CA MET A 31 -21.41 -11.58 -8.80
C MET A 31 -19.99 -11.79 -9.33
N SER A 32 -19.67 -11.24 -10.50
CA SER A 32 -18.35 -11.41 -11.14
C SER A 32 -17.35 -10.29 -10.84
N LEU A 33 -17.83 -9.12 -10.37
CA LEU A 33 -16.97 -7.99 -10.08
C LEU A 33 -16.08 -8.28 -8.86
N PRO A 34 -14.75 -8.19 -9.01
CA PRO A 34 -13.84 -8.34 -7.87
C PRO A 34 -13.98 -7.15 -6.92
N VAL A 35 -13.76 -7.42 -5.65
CA VAL A 35 -13.90 -6.42 -4.58
C VAL A 35 -12.54 -6.12 -3.97
N ALA A 36 -12.17 -4.85 -3.89
CA ALA A 36 -10.93 -4.39 -3.29
C ALA A 36 -11.19 -3.13 -2.45
N PHE A 37 -10.30 -2.82 -1.50
CA PHE A 37 -10.43 -1.58 -0.70
C PHE A 37 -10.10 -0.34 -1.55
N TYR A 38 -8.93 -0.35 -2.20
CA TYR A 38 -8.49 0.64 -3.18
C TYR A 38 -8.28 0.00 -4.55
N PRO A 39 -8.37 0.76 -5.65
CA PRO A 39 -7.84 0.30 -6.93
C PRO A 39 -6.33 0.02 -6.81
N THR A 40 -5.79 -0.82 -7.65
CA THR A 40 -4.34 -1.07 -7.72
C THR A 40 -3.64 0.17 -8.24
N VAL A 41 -3.18 1.02 -7.33
CA VAL A 41 -2.52 2.31 -7.63
C VAL A 41 -1.02 2.26 -7.46
N ALA A 42 -0.47 1.16 -6.96
CA ALA A 42 0.97 1.01 -6.80
C ALA A 42 1.69 1.01 -8.15
N ARG A 43 2.76 1.81 -8.26
CA ARG A 43 3.65 1.79 -9.43
C ARG A 43 4.27 0.40 -9.58
N PRO A 44 4.55 -0.06 -10.80
CA PRO A 44 5.33 -1.28 -10.98
C PRO A 44 6.71 -1.13 -10.32
N THR A 45 7.03 -2.05 -9.42
CA THR A 45 8.34 -2.10 -8.74
C THR A 45 8.98 -3.45 -8.97
N ILE A 46 10.30 -3.46 -9.15
CA ILE A 46 11.10 -4.67 -9.23
C ILE A 46 12.12 -4.63 -8.10
N SER A 47 12.18 -5.70 -7.32
CA SER A 47 13.15 -5.87 -6.25
C SER A 47 14.31 -6.72 -6.71
N VAL A 48 15.54 -6.31 -6.35
CA VAL A 48 16.77 -7.09 -6.52
C VAL A 48 17.41 -7.22 -5.15
N SER A 49 17.70 -8.43 -4.73
CA SER A 49 18.32 -8.69 -3.43
C SER A 49 19.43 -9.74 -3.54
N CYS A 50 20.47 -9.56 -2.73
CA CYS A 50 21.52 -10.53 -2.54
C CYS A 50 22.18 -10.37 -1.18
N SER A 51 23.03 -11.34 -0.81
CA SER A 51 23.78 -11.31 0.44
C SER A 51 25.27 -11.47 0.14
N TYR A 52 26.08 -10.64 0.80
CA TYR A 52 27.54 -10.74 0.84
C TYR A 52 27.96 -10.99 2.29
N PRO A 53 27.99 -12.26 2.73
CA PRO A 53 28.28 -12.60 4.11
C PRO A 53 29.64 -12.09 4.59
N GLY A 54 29.66 -11.42 5.75
CA GLY A 54 30.86 -10.86 6.34
C GLY A 54 31.31 -9.49 5.82
N ALA A 55 30.61 -8.92 4.81
CA ALA A 55 30.89 -7.58 4.34
C ALA A 55 30.12 -6.55 5.16
N ASN A 56 30.73 -5.37 5.40
CA ASN A 56 30.06 -4.23 6.00
C ASN A 56 29.25 -3.41 4.97
N SER A 57 28.49 -2.44 5.43
CA SER A 57 27.61 -1.62 4.60
C SER A 57 28.35 -0.85 3.49
N LEU A 58 29.56 -0.34 3.77
CA LEU A 58 30.38 0.39 2.78
C LEU A 58 30.99 -0.56 1.75
N GLU A 59 31.43 -1.75 2.16
CA GLU A 59 31.93 -2.78 1.25
C GLU A 59 30.84 -3.23 0.30
N VAL A 60 29.63 -3.52 0.82
CA VAL A 60 28.47 -3.88 0.00
C VAL A 60 28.12 -2.76 -0.98
N MET A 61 28.16 -1.49 -0.53
CA MET A 61 27.91 -0.33 -1.38
C MET A 61 28.89 -0.27 -2.56
N ASN A 62 30.19 -0.46 -2.28
CA ASN A 62 31.22 -0.29 -3.30
C ASN A 62 31.32 -1.47 -4.27
N THR A 63 31.14 -2.70 -3.78
CA THR A 63 31.41 -3.92 -4.57
C THR A 63 30.16 -4.56 -5.16
N VAL A 64 28.97 -4.33 -4.57
CA VAL A 64 27.70 -4.93 -4.99
C VAL A 64 26.75 -3.89 -5.56
N ALA A 65 26.47 -2.81 -4.80
CA ALA A 65 25.50 -1.80 -5.21
C ALA A 65 25.94 -1.07 -6.48
N GLY A 66 27.19 -0.61 -6.55
CA GLY A 66 27.74 0.10 -7.71
C GLY A 66 27.47 -0.62 -9.03
N PRO A 67 27.98 -1.85 -9.22
CA PRO A 67 27.80 -2.61 -10.46
C PRO A 67 26.33 -2.91 -10.82
N LEU A 68 25.48 -3.21 -9.84
CA LEU A 68 24.07 -3.50 -10.07
C LEU A 68 23.29 -2.25 -10.49
N GLU A 69 23.44 -1.16 -9.74
CA GLU A 69 22.77 0.11 -10.00
C GLU A 69 23.18 0.74 -11.32
N ASP A 70 24.45 0.65 -11.71
CA ASP A 70 24.95 1.15 -13.00
C ASP A 70 24.24 0.50 -14.18
N ARG A 71 23.97 -0.80 -14.11
CA ARG A 71 23.28 -1.52 -15.19
C ARG A 71 21.78 -1.29 -15.19
N VAL A 72 21.18 -1.13 -14.02
CA VAL A 72 19.73 -0.92 -13.89
C VAL A 72 19.32 0.50 -14.23
N ASN A 73 20.16 1.51 -13.97
CA ASN A 73 19.85 2.92 -14.19
C ASN A 73 19.51 3.29 -15.66
N GLY A 74 19.87 2.46 -16.63
CA GLY A 74 19.60 2.69 -18.06
C GLY A 74 18.40 1.92 -18.62
N VAL A 75 17.58 1.29 -17.77
CA VAL A 75 16.45 0.46 -18.21
C VAL A 75 15.30 1.34 -18.66
N GLU A 76 14.69 1.03 -19.82
CA GLU A 76 13.54 1.78 -20.36
C GLU A 76 12.32 1.73 -19.41
N GLY A 77 11.64 2.86 -19.25
CA GLY A 77 10.51 3.01 -18.32
C GLY A 77 10.92 3.26 -16.86
N PHE A 78 12.24 3.31 -16.59
CA PHE A 78 12.78 3.65 -15.28
C PHE A 78 12.30 5.03 -14.80
N ASP A 79 11.93 5.14 -13.54
CA ASP A 79 11.58 6.40 -12.89
C ASP A 79 12.64 6.79 -11.86
N HIS A 80 12.80 5.99 -10.81
CA HIS A 80 13.85 6.13 -9.81
C HIS A 80 14.15 4.79 -9.16
N MET A 81 15.23 4.72 -8.38
CA MET A 81 15.59 3.55 -7.60
C MET A 81 16.05 3.93 -6.19
N THR A 82 15.79 3.03 -5.26
CA THR A 82 16.31 3.11 -3.89
C THR A 82 17.05 1.83 -3.55
N SER A 83 18.19 1.94 -2.89
CA SER A 83 18.93 0.77 -2.40
C SER A 83 19.33 0.92 -0.95
N SER A 84 19.54 -0.21 -0.29
CA SER A 84 20.07 -0.31 1.06
C SER A 84 21.18 -1.35 1.12
N CYS A 85 22.27 -0.97 1.78
CA CYS A 85 23.43 -1.80 2.08
C CYS A 85 23.57 -1.88 3.58
N SER A 86 23.52 -3.08 4.17
CA SER A 86 23.57 -3.30 5.62
C SER A 86 24.90 -3.90 6.06
N ASP A 87 25.29 -3.66 7.30
CA ASP A 87 26.45 -4.29 7.96
C ASP A 87 26.30 -5.81 8.13
N THR A 88 25.11 -6.35 7.95
CA THR A 88 24.87 -7.78 7.87
C THR A 88 25.27 -8.39 6.52
N GLY A 89 25.81 -7.59 5.59
CA GLY A 89 26.12 -7.99 4.23
C GLY A 89 24.90 -8.09 3.32
N SER A 90 23.73 -7.62 3.75
CA SER A 90 22.51 -7.64 2.95
C SER A 90 22.46 -6.44 2.00
N TYR A 91 22.09 -6.70 0.75
CA TYR A 91 21.79 -5.69 -0.26
C TYR A 91 20.37 -5.83 -0.78
N SER A 92 19.65 -4.73 -0.84
CA SER A 92 18.31 -4.65 -1.41
C SER A 92 18.21 -3.43 -2.30
N LEU A 93 17.73 -3.62 -3.53
CA LEU A 93 17.46 -2.56 -4.51
C LEU A 93 15.98 -2.63 -4.92
N THR A 94 15.28 -1.53 -4.85
CA THR A 94 13.93 -1.37 -5.38
C THR A 94 13.96 -0.41 -6.55
N VAL A 95 13.55 -0.90 -7.71
CA VAL A 95 13.48 -0.13 -8.96
C VAL A 95 12.03 0.23 -9.22
N TYR A 96 11.74 1.52 -9.30
CA TYR A 96 10.41 2.07 -9.58
C TYR A 96 10.28 2.41 -11.06
N PHE A 97 9.17 2.02 -11.66
CA PHE A 97 8.83 2.31 -13.04
C PHE A 97 7.71 3.33 -13.14
N GLN A 98 7.55 3.92 -14.34
CA GLN A 98 6.42 4.80 -14.62
C GLN A 98 5.09 4.07 -14.37
N ALA A 99 4.07 4.78 -13.89
CA ALA A 99 2.81 4.19 -13.43
C ALA A 99 2.07 3.34 -14.48
N ASP A 100 2.24 3.65 -15.77
CA ASP A 100 1.59 2.95 -16.88
C ASP A 100 2.50 1.90 -17.55
N TYR A 101 3.70 1.63 -16.99
CA TYR A 101 4.65 0.68 -17.59
C TYR A 101 4.27 -0.77 -17.32
N ASP A 102 4.47 -1.66 -18.29
CA ASP A 102 4.19 -3.08 -18.14
C ASP A 102 5.15 -3.74 -17.14
N ARG A 103 4.58 -4.37 -16.10
CA ARG A 103 5.34 -4.95 -14.99
C ARG A 103 6.20 -6.15 -15.40
N ASP A 104 5.66 -7.02 -16.28
CA ASP A 104 6.35 -8.24 -16.68
C ASP A 104 7.52 -7.89 -17.62
N LEU A 105 7.31 -6.88 -18.45
CA LEU A 105 8.39 -6.30 -19.27
C LEU A 105 9.47 -5.65 -18.40
N ALA A 106 9.09 -4.92 -17.34
CA ALA A 106 10.01 -4.34 -16.37
C ALA A 106 10.86 -5.43 -15.70
N LEU A 107 10.22 -6.53 -15.26
CA LEU A 107 10.94 -7.67 -14.66
C LEU A 107 11.97 -8.26 -15.63
N MET A 108 11.58 -8.53 -16.87
CA MET A 108 12.49 -9.10 -17.87
C MET A 108 13.70 -8.17 -18.13
N LYS A 109 13.48 -6.87 -18.22
CA LYS A 109 14.55 -5.89 -18.46
C LYS A 109 15.52 -5.77 -17.28
N VAL A 110 15.00 -5.74 -16.05
CA VAL A 110 15.84 -5.71 -14.84
C VAL A 110 16.62 -7.03 -14.72
N GLN A 111 16.01 -8.19 -14.97
CA GLN A 111 16.72 -9.47 -14.98
C GLN A 111 17.87 -9.48 -16.01
N ALA A 112 17.65 -8.96 -17.21
CA ALA A 112 18.70 -8.86 -18.22
C ALA A 112 19.85 -7.92 -17.77
N ALA A 113 19.54 -6.79 -17.14
CA ALA A 113 20.52 -5.86 -16.61
C ALA A 113 21.35 -6.48 -15.48
N VAL A 114 20.68 -7.19 -14.53
CA VAL A 114 21.35 -7.90 -13.44
C VAL A 114 22.26 -9.01 -13.95
N GLN A 115 21.85 -9.79 -14.97
CA GLN A 115 22.69 -10.83 -15.57
C GLN A 115 24.01 -10.25 -16.15
N GLN A 116 23.96 -9.04 -16.72
CA GLN A 116 25.17 -8.37 -17.19
C GLN A 116 26.09 -7.94 -16.04
N ALA A 117 25.50 -7.52 -14.89
CA ALA A 117 26.25 -7.10 -13.72
C ALA A 117 26.94 -8.28 -13.00
N LEU A 118 26.41 -9.51 -13.08
CA LEU A 118 26.92 -10.67 -12.35
C LEU A 118 28.42 -10.91 -12.56
N THR A 119 28.97 -10.60 -13.75
CA THR A 119 30.40 -10.80 -14.03
C THR A 119 31.30 -9.95 -13.13
N GLN A 120 30.79 -8.80 -12.66
CA GLN A 120 31.56 -7.83 -11.86
C GLN A 120 31.41 -8.05 -10.35
N LEU A 121 30.46 -8.89 -9.92
CA LEU A 121 30.18 -9.13 -8.50
C LEU A 121 31.22 -10.07 -7.85
N PRO A 122 31.46 -9.96 -6.53
CA PRO A 122 32.28 -10.89 -5.77
C PRO A 122 31.80 -12.36 -5.92
N GLN A 123 32.74 -13.31 -5.76
CA GLN A 123 32.41 -14.74 -5.93
C GLN A 123 31.41 -15.24 -4.85
N GLU A 124 31.51 -14.70 -3.65
CA GLU A 124 30.62 -15.02 -2.53
C GLU A 124 29.16 -14.64 -2.85
N VAL A 125 28.95 -13.46 -3.46
CA VAL A 125 27.63 -13.01 -3.92
C VAL A 125 27.11 -13.88 -5.07
N LYS A 126 27.98 -14.33 -5.97
CA LYS A 126 27.61 -15.27 -7.05
C LYS A 126 27.21 -16.63 -6.49
N ASN A 127 27.87 -17.10 -5.44
CA ASN A 127 27.58 -18.37 -4.77
C ASN A 127 26.25 -18.32 -4.01
N THR A 128 25.95 -17.20 -3.35
CA THR A 128 24.67 -17.01 -2.64
C THR A 128 23.51 -16.73 -3.60
N GLY A 129 23.84 -16.18 -4.79
CA GLY A 129 22.87 -15.82 -5.84
C GLY A 129 22.26 -14.44 -5.67
N VAL A 130 21.81 -13.88 -6.80
CA VAL A 130 21.06 -12.62 -6.85
C VAL A 130 19.62 -12.92 -7.23
N THR A 131 18.70 -12.53 -6.37
CA THR A 131 17.26 -12.72 -6.58
C THR A 131 16.66 -11.48 -7.20
N VAL A 132 15.93 -11.65 -8.31
CA VAL A 132 15.16 -10.57 -8.97
C VAL A 132 13.70 -10.98 -8.97
N GLY A 133 12.86 -10.13 -8.42
CA GLY A 133 11.43 -10.41 -8.30
C GLY A 133 10.58 -9.16 -8.46
N ILE A 134 9.27 -9.36 -8.57
CA ILE A 134 8.31 -8.26 -8.53
C ILE A 134 8.29 -7.69 -7.11
N GLY A 135 8.41 -6.37 -6.99
CA GLY A 135 8.31 -5.69 -5.72
C GLY A 135 6.94 -5.92 -5.09
N GLN A 136 6.95 -6.24 -3.81
CA GLN A 136 5.76 -6.60 -3.06
C GLN A 136 5.23 -5.35 -2.37
N THR A 137 4.09 -4.85 -2.82
CA THR A 137 3.58 -3.53 -2.38
C THR A 137 2.22 -3.59 -1.70
N ILE A 138 1.50 -4.72 -1.77
CA ILE A 138 0.14 -4.84 -1.24
C ILE A 138 0.09 -5.97 -0.22
N ASP A 139 -0.06 -5.63 1.05
CA ASP A 139 -0.15 -6.59 2.14
C ASP A 139 -1.53 -7.27 2.16
N LEU A 140 -1.54 -8.59 2.32
CA LEU A 140 -2.72 -9.38 2.69
C LEU A 140 -2.85 -9.52 4.21
N GLY A 141 -1.72 -9.53 4.90
CA GLY A 141 -1.65 -9.66 6.34
C GLY A 141 -0.57 -10.60 6.84
N TYR A 142 -0.60 -10.89 8.14
CA TYR A 142 0.38 -11.71 8.82
C TYR A 142 -0.28 -12.94 9.43
N VAL A 143 0.21 -14.12 9.07
CA VAL A 143 -0.14 -15.40 9.70
C VAL A 143 0.95 -15.75 10.70
N THR A 144 0.55 -16.00 11.93
CA THR A 144 1.45 -16.36 13.01
C THR A 144 1.17 -17.80 13.43
N CYS A 145 2.20 -18.66 13.40
CA CYS A 145 2.15 -20.05 13.84
C CYS A 145 2.93 -20.18 15.16
N TYR A 146 2.32 -20.79 16.16
CA TYR A 146 2.90 -20.90 17.50
C TYR A 146 2.45 -22.21 18.20
N SER A 147 3.26 -22.70 19.16
CA SER A 147 2.86 -23.77 20.07
C SER A 147 1.99 -23.19 21.18
N GLU A 148 0.79 -23.73 21.37
CA GLU A 148 -0.16 -23.20 22.36
C GLU A 148 0.27 -23.49 23.79
N ARG A 149 0.77 -24.69 24.06
CA ARG A 149 1.18 -25.20 25.37
C ARG A 149 2.69 -25.31 25.53
N GLY A 150 3.46 -25.02 24.47
CA GLY A 150 4.90 -25.17 24.44
C GLY A 150 5.39 -26.60 24.28
N GLU A 151 4.58 -27.50 23.70
CA GLU A 151 4.95 -28.88 23.40
C GLU A 151 5.95 -28.97 22.25
N LEU A 152 5.85 -28.01 21.29
CA LEU A 152 6.79 -27.88 20.17
C LEU A 152 7.82 -26.80 20.46
N THR A 153 9.04 -27.08 20.08
CA THR A 153 10.10 -26.08 20.06
C THR A 153 9.88 -25.06 18.95
N ARG A 154 10.52 -23.89 19.05
CA ARG A 154 10.47 -22.87 17.96
C ARG A 154 10.95 -23.47 16.64
N ASP A 155 12.03 -24.26 16.66
CA ASP A 155 12.65 -24.82 15.47
C ASP A 155 11.71 -25.78 14.72
N GLU A 156 10.95 -26.60 15.45
CA GLU A 156 9.93 -27.49 14.88
C GLU A 156 8.77 -26.69 14.26
N VAL A 157 8.36 -25.60 14.90
CA VAL A 157 7.33 -24.69 14.32
C VAL A 157 7.83 -24.04 13.02
N VAL A 158 9.07 -23.54 13.03
CA VAL A 158 9.70 -22.89 11.87
C VAL A 158 9.85 -23.86 10.72
N ASP A 159 10.36 -25.08 10.97
CA ASP A 159 10.51 -26.11 9.93
C ASP A 159 9.17 -26.48 9.29
N TYR A 160 8.14 -26.64 10.11
CA TYR A 160 6.79 -26.94 9.60
C TYR A 160 6.22 -25.80 8.77
N VAL A 161 6.44 -24.54 9.17
CA VAL A 161 5.99 -23.37 8.42
C VAL A 161 6.69 -23.29 7.06
N PHE A 162 8.01 -23.45 7.00
CA PHE A 162 8.76 -23.44 5.75
C PHE A 162 8.43 -24.63 4.85
N GLY A 163 8.28 -25.84 5.43
CA GLY A 163 8.05 -27.08 4.68
C GLY A 163 6.62 -27.26 4.19
N VAL A 164 5.63 -26.81 4.95
CA VAL A 164 4.21 -27.12 4.70
C VAL A 164 3.35 -25.89 4.54
N VAL A 165 3.38 -24.95 5.51
CA VAL A 165 2.41 -23.84 5.55
C VAL A 165 2.69 -22.83 4.44
N SER A 166 3.91 -22.31 4.33
CA SER A 166 4.28 -21.31 3.33
C SER A 166 4.09 -21.81 1.89
N PRO A 167 4.55 -23.03 1.50
CA PRO A 167 4.29 -23.56 0.17
C PRO A 167 2.80 -23.82 -0.12
N ALA A 168 2.00 -24.14 0.90
CA ALA A 168 0.56 -24.33 0.74
C ALA A 168 -0.14 -22.98 0.46
N ILE A 169 0.21 -21.93 1.20
CA ILE A 169 -0.31 -20.57 1.02
C ILE A 169 0.06 -20.03 -0.36
N MET A 170 1.30 -20.23 -0.83
CA MET A 170 1.75 -19.79 -2.15
C MET A 170 0.97 -20.39 -3.32
N ARG A 171 0.32 -21.54 -3.12
CA ARG A 171 -0.56 -22.16 -4.13
C ARG A 171 -1.97 -21.58 -4.15
N VAL A 172 -2.34 -20.72 -3.19
CA VAL A 172 -3.66 -20.07 -3.17
C VAL A 172 -3.72 -19.01 -4.26
N GLN A 173 -4.72 -19.13 -5.13
CA GLN A 173 -4.96 -18.12 -6.17
C GLN A 173 -5.22 -16.75 -5.54
N GLY A 174 -4.44 -15.75 -5.94
CA GLY A 174 -4.51 -14.37 -5.43
C GLY A 174 -3.39 -14.01 -4.47
N VAL A 175 -2.64 -15.00 -3.93
CA VAL A 175 -1.39 -14.77 -3.21
C VAL A 175 -0.27 -14.56 -4.22
N GLY A 176 0.43 -13.43 -4.12
CA GLY A 176 1.56 -13.08 -4.98
C GLY A 176 2.90 -13.55 -4.43
N ALA A 177 3.07 -13.46 -3.11
CA ALA A 177 4.25 -13.92 -2.41
C ALA A 177 3.97 -14.19 -0.92
N SER A 178 4.84 -14.96 -0.30
CA SER A 178 4.91 -15.10 1.15
C SER A 178 6.36 -15.01 1.62
N SER A 179 6.59 -14.26 2.69
CA SER A 179 7.90 -14.13 3.34
C SER A 179 7.78 -14.60 4.78
N VAL A 180 8.52 -15.65 5.11
CA VAL A 180 8.62 -16.10 6.50
C VAL A 180 9.60 -15.19 7.21
N GLN A 181 9.15 -14.54 8.28
CA GLN A 181 9.94 -13.62 9.10
C GLN A 181 10.70 -14.40 10.18
N ASP A 182 11.39 -15.41 9.74
CA ASP A 182 12.22 -16.32 10.53
C ASP A 182 13.24 -16.98 9.60
N GLU A 183 14.17 -17.78 10.13
CA GLU A 183 15.27 -18.34 9.39
C GLU A 183 15.13 -19.85 9.22
N LYS A 184 15.43 -20.33 8.01
CA LYS A 184 15.44 -21.77 7.73
C LYS A 184 16.42 -22.52 8.62
N LEU A 185 16.11 -23.80 8.88
CA LEU A 185 17.05 -24.69 9.54
C LEU A 185 18.27 -24.92 8.65
N ALA A 186 19.42 -25.13 9.28
CA ALA A 186 20.70 -25.39 8.65
C ALA A 186 21.53 -26.36 9.51
N ILE A 187 22.44 -27.11 8.90
CA ILE A 187 23.50 -27.78 9.66
C ILE A 187 24.55 -26.73 10.01
N ARG A 188 24.74 -26.48 11.29
CA ARG A 188 25.73 -25.56 11.86
C ARG A 188 26.95 -26.30 12.33
N ILE A 189 28.10 -25.89 11.83
CA ILE A 189 29.41 -26.40 12.24
C ILE A 189 30.11 -25.28 12.99
N TRP A 190 30.17 -25.40 14.31
CA TRP A 190 30.80 -24.48 15.23
C TRP A 190 32.22 -24.88 15.48
N LEU A 191 33.19 -24.16 14.91
CA LEU A 191 34.60 -24.45 15.00
C LEU A 191 35.13 -24.11 16.41
N ASP A 192 35.92 -25.00 16.96
CA ASP A 192 36.68 -24.78 18.18
C ASP A 192 38.12 -24.41 17.84
N ALA A 193 38.46 -23.12 17.95
CA ALA A 193 39.75 -22.58 17.54
C ALA A 193 40.93 -23.23 18.31
N ASP A 194 40.75 -23.53 19.60
CA ASP A 194 41.78 -24.12 20.43
C ASP A 194 42.07 -25.57 20.01
N ARG A 195 41.03 -26.36 19.78
CA ARG A 195 41.18 -27.76 19.30
C ARG A 195 41.76 -27.81 17.91
N MET A 196 41.38 -26.92 17.03
CA MET A 196 41.94 -26.80 15.69
C MET A 196 43.44 -26.45 15.72
N ALA A 197 43.81 -25.48 16.56
CA ALA A 197 45.21 -25.09 16.75
C ALA A 197 46.06 -26.25 17.29
N ALA A 198 45.54 -26.99 18.28
CA ALA A 198 46.22 -28.14 18.86
C ALA A 198 46.49 -29.28 17.82
N GLN A 199 45.60 -29.44 16.85
CA GLN A 199 45.77 -30.40 15.73
C GLN A 199 46.47 -29.81 14.52
N GLY A 200 46.84 -28.52 14.56
CA GLY A 200 47.45 -27.79 13.43
C GLY A 200 46.59 -27.71 12.19
N ILE A 201 45.24 -27.63 12.36
CA ILE A 201 44.24 -27.62 11.29
C ILE A 201 43.77 -26.16 11.02
N GLY A 202 43.83 -25.75 9.77
CA GLY A 202 43.29 -24.45 9.34
C GLY A 202 41.79 -24.51 8.98
N THR A 203 41.08 -23.41 9.06
CA THR A 203 39.64 -23.34 8.70
C THR A 203 39.38 -23.68 7.24
N GLU A 204 40.29 -23.35 6.33
CA GLU A 204 40.21 -23.70 4.90
C GLU A 204 40.20 -25.22 4.67
N GLU A 205 40.95 -25.97 5.49
CA GLU A 205 40.98 -27.45 5.42
C GLU A 205 39.63 -28.05 5.83
N VAL A 206 39.01 -27.48 6.88
CA VAL A 206 37.68 -27.91 7.32
C VAL A 206 36.64 -27.67 6.23
N VAL A 207 36.60 -26.45 5.67
CA VAL A 207 35.69 -26.12 4.57
C VAL A 207 35.91 -26.99 3.34
N ALA A 208 37.18 -27.28 2.99
CA ALA A 208 37.52 -28.17 1.89
C ALA A 208 37.09 -29.63 2.15
N ALA A 209 37.28 -30.15 3.37
CA ALA A 209 36.87 -31.49 3.76
C ALA A 209 35.34 -31.67 3.70
N VAL A 210 34.57 -30.69 4.20
CA VAL A 210 33.10 -30.68 4.13
C VAL A 210 32.65 -30.63 2.67
N LYS A 211 33.26 -29.80 1.83
CA LYS A 211 32.93 -29.74 0.39
C LYS A 211 33.23 -31.04 -0.33
N ALA A 212 34.35 -31.72 0.00
CA ALA A 212 34.78 -32.91 -0.67
C ALA A 212 33.96 -34.15 -0.30
N GLN A 213 33.46 -34.25 0.95
CA GLN A 213 32.78 -35.46 1.43
C GLN A 213 31.25 -35.36 1.46
N ASN A 214 30.69 -34.15 1.44
CA ASN A 214 29.25 -33.93 1.29
C ASN A 214 28.92 -33.62 -0.17
N VAL A 215 29.03 -34.63 -1.03
CA VAL A 215 28.86 -34.51 -2.49
C VAL A 215 27.75 -35.41 -2.99
N GLN A 216 26.92 -34.93 -3.87
CA GLN A 216 25.95 -35.74 -4.63
C GLN A 216 26.54 -36.07 -6.01
N ALA A 217 26.74 -37.37 -6.26
CA ALA A 217 27.24 -37.84 -7.55
C ALA A 217 26.21 -38.72 -8.25
N SER A 218 26.05 -38.53 -9.54
CA SER A 218 25.30 -39.45 -10.41
C SER A 218 26.26 -40.47 -10.95
N LEU A 219 26.14 -41.73 -10.50
CA LEU A 219 27.08 -42.80 -10.82
C LEU A 219 26.74 -43.54 -12.13
N GLY A 220 25.54 -43.31 -12.70
CA GLY A 220 25.07 -43.97 -13.90
C GLY A 220 24.51 -45.35 -13.67
N THR A 221 24.58 -46.18 -14.68
CA THR A 221 24.01 -47.54 -14.69
C THR A 221 25.01 -48.54 -15.31
N VAL A 222 25.10 -49.73 -14.73
CA VAL A 222 25.84 -50.85 -15.29
C VAL A 222 24.92 -51.64 -16.21
N GLY A 223 25.40 -52.06 -17.38
CA GLY A 223 24.65 -52.82 -18.36
C GLY A 223 23.67 -51.97 -19.22
N ALA A 224 23.79 -50.62 -19.19
CA ALA A 224 23.03 -49.73 -20.12
C ALA A 224 23.66 -49.78 -21.53
N SER A 225 22.80 -49.71 -22.53
CA SER A 225 23.20 -49.68 -23.95
C SER A 225 24.15 -48.52 -24.30
N PRO A 226 25.15 -48.72 -25.18
CA PRO A 226 25.41 -49.95 -25.96
C PRO A 226 26.16 -51.02 -25.14
N THR A 227 25.66 -52.24 -25.13
CA THR A 227 26.20 -53.39 -24.39
C THR A 227 26.45 -54.58 -25.34
N GLY A 228 27.29 -55.55 -24.96
CA GLY A 228 27.44 -56.84 -25.67
C GLY A 228 26.20 -57.71 -25.48
N ASP A 229 26.03 -58.75 -26.38
CA ASP A 229 24.88 -59.63 -26.42
C ASP A 229 24.67 -60.50 -25.17
N ALA A 230 25.66 -60.53 -24.23
CA ALA A 230 25.64 -61.28 -23.00
C ALA A 230 24.95 -60.56 -21.82
N ASP A 231 24.81 -59.24 -21.87
CA ASP A 231 24.29 -58.44 -20.74
C ASP A 231 22.79 -58.47 -20.70
N ARG A 232 22.25 -58.99 -19.60
CA ARG A 232 20.78 -59.17 -19.43
C ARG A 232 20.15 -58.28 -18.40
N ARG A 233 20.94 -57.41 -17.72
CA ARG A 233 20.41 -56.56 -16.61
C ARG A 233 21.00 -55.18 -16.67
N VAL A 234 20.14 -54.17 -16.50
CA VAL A 234 20.52 -52.81 -16.25
C VAL A 234 20.36 -52.52 -14.75
N ILE A 235 21.48 -52.16 -14.08
CA ILE A 235 21.46 -51.90 -12.63
C ILE A 235 21.90 -50.46 -12.43
N SER A 236 21.05 -49.65 -11.81
CA SER A 236 21.37 -48.28 -11.39
C SER A 236 22.34 -48.31 -10.22
N LEU A 237 23.42 -47.54 -10.30
CA LEU A 237 24.36 -47.39 -9.21
C LEU A 237 23.87 -46.28 -8.26
N ILE A 238 23.77 -46.62 -6.99
CA ILE A 238 23.36 -45.71 -5.91
C ILE A 238 24.55 -45.63 -4.92
N ALA A 239 25.04 -44.44 -4.67
CA ALA A 239 25.97 -44.18 -3.58
C ALA A 239 25.26 -43.41 -2.47
N LYS A 240 25.80 -43.54 -1.26
CA LYS A 240 25.46 -42.63 -0.16
C LYS A 240 25.95 -41.24 -0.61
N GLY A 241 25.01 -40.35 -0.96
CA GLY A 241 25.33 -39.02 -1.48
C GLY A 241 25.54 -38.00 -0.35
N ARG A 242 24.73 -36.92 -0.36
CA ARG A 242 24.76 -35.92 0.71
C ARG A 242 24.49 -36.53 2.08
N LEU A 243 25.15 -35.99 3.08
CA LEU A 243 24.90 -36.32 4.50
C LEU A 243 23.60 -35.67 4.93
N HIS A 244 22.92 -36.26 5.93
CA HIS A 244 21.59 -35.80 6.34
C HIS A 244 21.51 -35.42 7.82
N THR A 245 22.40 -35.92 8.66
CA THR A 245 22.36 -35.71 10.12
C THR A 245 23.64 -35.08 10.65
N ALA A 246 23.54 -34.36 11.77
CA ALA A 246 24.70 -33.76 12.44
C ALA A 246 25.79 -34.83 12.76
N ASP A 247 25.38 -36.05 13.14
CA ASP A 247 26.29 -37.15 13.44
C ASP A 247 27.07 -37.61 12.21
N GLU A 248 26.39 -37.71 11.05
CA GLU A 248 27.06 -38.04 9.78
C GLU A 248 28.09 -36.98 9.37
N PHE A 249 27.80 -35.70 9.60
CA PHE A 249 28.76 -34.59 9.40
C PHE A 249 29.94 -34.74 10.38
N GLY A 250 29.68 -35.21 11.60
CA GLY A 250 30.74 -35.48 12.58
C GLY A 250 31.78 -36.51 12.14
N GLU A 251 31.40 -37.47 11.30
CA GLU A 251 32.28 -38.52 10.76
C GLU A 251 33.11 -38.05 9.55
N ILE A 252 32.99 -36.82 9.10
CA ILE A 252 33.84 -36.25 8.04
C ILE A 252 35.31 -36.27 8.50
N ILE A 253 36.17 -36.85 7.70
CA ILE A 253 37.60 -36.89 7.95
C ILE A 253 38.23 -35.58 7.44
N VAL A 254 38.71 -34.76 8.37
CA VAL A 254 39.36 -33.48 8.03
C VAL A 254 40.80 -33.71 7.61
N ARG A 255 41.49 -34.59 8.32
CA ARG A 255 42.90 -34.95 8.00
C ARG A 255 43.21 -36.37 8.35
N ALA A 256 44.06 -37.02 7.51
CA ALA A 256 44.79 -38.23 7.85
C ALA A 256 46.26 -37.87 8.16
N ASN A 257 46.69 -38.14 9.39
CA ASN A 257 48.04 -37.87 9.83
C ASN A 257 49.04 -38.91 9.26
N ALA A 258 50.30 -38.55 9.24
CA ALA A 258 51.35 -39.43 8.70
C ALA A 258 51.55 -40.73 9.54
N ASP A 259 51.13 -40.74 10.77
CA ASP A 259 51.11 -41.89 11.70
C ASP A 259 49.86 -42.78 11.54
N GLY A 260 48.99 -42.48 10.60
CA GLY A 260 47.73 -43.19 10.34
C GLY A 260 46.56 -42.76 11.20
N GLY A 261 46.72 -41.80 12.10
CA GLY A 261 45.63 -41.21 12.89
C GLY A 261 44.69 -40.39 12.02
N LEU A 262 43.37 -40.54 12.22
CA LEU A 262 42.34 -39.76 11.53
C LEU A 262 41.82 -38.69 12.46
N VAL A 263 41.70 -37.44 11.98
CA VAL A 263 41.02 -36.35 12.67
C VAL A 263 39.66 -36.17 12.07
N TYR A 264 38.63 -36.37 12.86
CA TYR A 264 37.25 -36.23 12.44
C TYR A 264 36.74 -34.80 12.74
N LEU A 265 35.70 -34.35 12.04
CA LEU A 265 35.11 -33.04 12.23
C LEU A 265 34.57 -32.84 13.66
N ARG A 266 33.99 -33.89 14.28
CA ARG A 266 33.56 -33.90 15.69
C ARG A 266 34.67 -33.64 16.70
N ASP A 267 35.92 -33.89 16.33
CA ASP A 267 37.06 -33.72 17.26
C ASP A 267 37.43 -32.22 17.40
N ILE A 268 37.10 -31.42 16.38
CA ILE A 268 37.48 -29.98 16.25
C ILE A 268 36.31 -29.03 16.14
N ALA A 269 35.09 -29.55 16.06
CA ALA A 269 33.88 -28.73 15.95
C ALA A 269 32.69 -29.35 16.68
N ARG A 270 31.77 -28.53 17.09
CA ARG A 270 30.43 -28.93 17.53
C ARG A 270 29.47 -28.80 16.33
N ILE A 271 28.70 -29.84 16.07
CA ILE A 271 27.79 -29.89 14.92
C ILE A 271 26.38 -30.06 15.46
N GLU A 272 25.47 -29.23 14.98
CA GLU A 272 24.06 -29.28 15.39
C GLU A 272 23.14 -28.83 14.28
N LEU A 273 21.87 -29.18 14.42
CA LEU A 273 20.80 -28.55 13.65
C LEU A 273 20.48 -27.21 14.31
N GLY A 274 20.63 -26.11 13.58
CA GLY A 274 20.31 -24.77 14.03
C GLY A 274 19.70 -23.96 12.88
N HIS A 275 19.83 -22.65 12.90
CA HIS A 275 19.29 -21.79 11.85
C HIS A 275 20.38 -21.31 10.87
N GLU A 276 19.99 -20.97 9.65
CA GLU A 276 20.89 -20.39 8.65
C GLU A 276 21.52 -19.08 9.14
N THR A 277 20.72 -18.22 9.76
CA THR A 277 21.14 -17.06 10.56
C THR A 277 20.28 -16.96 11.82
N TYR A 278 20.63 -16.04 12.73
CA TYR A 278 19.83 -15.76 13.92
C TYR A 278 19.30 -14.31 13.89
N ALA A 279 19.25 -13.71 12.70
CA ALA A 279 18.87 -12.31 12.51
C ALA A 279 17.41 -12.04 12.86
N HIS A 280 16.52 -12.96 12.49
CA HIS A 280 15.08 -12.78 12.65
C HIS A 280 14.47 -13.77 13.65
N SER A 281 13.43 -13.35 14.36
CA SER A 281 12.62 -14.22 15.21
C SER A 281 11.27 -13.56 15.51
N GLY A 282 10.25 -14.35 15.83
CA GLY A 282 8.91 -13.86 16.09
C GLY A 282 8.38 -14.19 17.50
N LEU A 283 7.45 -13.35 18.00
CA LEU A 283 6.61 -13.62 19.16
C LEU A 283 5.15 -13.36 18.83
N PHE A 284 4.26 -14.19 19.38
CA PHE A 284 2.82 -13.93 19.45
C PHE A 284 2.43 -13.75 20.92
N GLY A 285 2.10 -12.52 21.31
CA GLY A 285 2.09 -12.17 22.73
C GLY A 285 3.45 -12.42 23.36
N ASP A 286 3.51 -13.31 24.35
CA ASP A 286 4.74 -13.73 25.01
C ASP A 286 5.29 -15.09 24.49
N LYS A 287 4.58 -15.74 23.56
CA LYS A 287 4.93 -17.07 23.04
C LYS A 287 5.88 -16.97 21.85
N PRO A 288 6.94 -17.80 21.78
CA PRO A 288 7.73 -17.92 20.55
C PRO A 288 6.85 -18.34 19.38
N ALA A 289 7.01 -17.68 18.25
CA ALA A 289 6.15 -17.90 17.10
C ALA A 289 6.91 -17.67 15.79
N CYS A 290 6.50 -18.37 14.74
CA CYS A 290 6.96 -18.11 13.38
C CYS A 290 5.93 -17.22 12.67
N VAL A 291 6.35 -16.07 12.18
CA VAL A 291 5.51 -15.07 11.52
C VAL A 291 5.69 -15.16 10.02
N LEU A 292 4.60 -15.28 9.29
CA LEU A 292 4.58 -15.35 7.84
C LEU A 292 3.83 -14.13 7.29
N HIS A 293 4.52 -13.28 6.56
CA HIS A 293 3.96 -12.13 5.87
C HIS A 293 3.48 -12.53 4.48
N MET A 294 2.25 -12.18 4.14
CA MET A 294 1.63 -12.51 2.86
C MET A 294 1.36 -11.24 2.05
N TYR A 295 1.63 -11.33 0.76
CA TYR A 295 1.42 -10.26 -0.20
C TYR A 295 0.40 -10.67 -1.25
N GLN A 296 -0.39 -9.69 -1.68
CA GLN A 296 -1.42 -9.89 -2.71
C GLN A 296 -0.81 -9.88 -4.10
N LEU A 297 -1.29 -10.77 -4.96
CA LEU A 297 -1.08 -10.63 -6.40
C LEU A 297 -1.85 -9.39 -6.90
N PRO A 298 -1.20 -8.43 -7.56
CA PRO A 298 -1.90 -7.27 -8.11
C PRO A 298 -3.09 -7.66 -8.99
N GLY A 299 -4.24 -7.03 -8.74
CA GLY A 299 -5.47 -7.35 -9.45
C GLY A 299 -6.31 -8.50 -8.85
N ALA A 300 -5.84 -9.18 -7.80
CA ALA A 300 -6.61 -10.19 -7.10
C ALA A 300 -7.68 -9.57 -6.16
N ASN A 301 -8.68 -10.36 -5.81
CA ASN A 301 -9.69 -9.98 -4.83
C ASN A 301 -9.18 -10.24 -3.41
N THR A 302 -8.90 -9.19 -2.63
CA THR A 302 -8.35 -9.27 -1.27
C THR A 302 -9.23 -10.12 -0.35
N LEU A 303 -10.54 -9.88 -0.32
CA LEU A 303 -11.47 -10.57 0.57
C LEU A 303 -11.54 -12.07 0.26
N GLU A 304 -11.65 -12.40 -1.03
CA GLU A 304 -11.71 -13.80 -1.48
C GLU A 304 -10.40 -14.55 -1.24
N THR A 305 -9.26 -13.88 -1.51
CA THR A 305 -7.93 -14.47 -1.30
C THR A 305 -7.71 -14.79 0.18
N VAL A 306 -8.00 -13.84 1.07
CA VAL A 306 -7.88 -14.05 2.52
C VAL A 306 -8.85 -15.14 3.01
N ALA A 307 -10.08 -15.17 2.52
CA ALA A 307 -11.04 -16.22 2.86
C ALA A 307 -10.54 -17.62 2.43
N LYS A 308 -9.94 -17.73 1.23
CA LYS A 308 -9.31 -18.98 0.75
C LYS A 308 -8.11 -19.39 1.63
N VAL A 309 -7.27 -18.43 2.02
CA VAL A 309 -6.13 -18.69 2.92
C VAL A 309 -6.63 -19.19 4.28
N LYS A 310 -7.60 -18.52 4.89
CA LYS A 310 -8.19 -18.95 6.17
C LYS A 310 -8.80 -20.35 6.08
N SER A 311 -9.53 -20.63 5.00
CA SER A 311 -10.12 -21.95 4.75
C SER A 311 -9.04 -23.04 4.58
N LEU A 312 -7.95 -22.73 3.86
CA LEU A 312 -6.81 -23.62 3.71
C LEU A 312 -6.16 -23.92 5.07
N LEU A 313 -5.86 -22.88 5.87
CA LEU A 313 -5.23 -23.02 7.18
C LEU A 313 -6.11 -23.80 8.16
N ALA A 314 -7.41 -23.54 8.20
CA ALA A 314 -8.37 -24.33 9.00
C ALA A 314 -8.44 -25.81 8.55
N GLY A 315 -8.21 -26.07 7.26
CA GLY A 315 -8.06 -27.43 6.74
C GLY A 315 -6.74 -28.11 7.15
N LEU A 316 -5.65 -27.35 7.12
CA LEU A 316 -4.31 -27.81 7.53
C LEU A 316 -4.22 -28.01 9.04
N GLU A 317 -4.88 -27.20 9.86
CA GLU A 317 -4.89 -27.30 11.32
C GLU A 317 -5.23 -28.70 11.82
N LYS A 318 -6.09 -29.42 11.13
CA LYS A 318 -6.47 -30.79 11.44
C LYS A 318 -5.31 -31.80 11.31
N ARG A 319 -4.22 -31.39 10.64
CA ARG A 319 -3.03 -32.20 10.38
C ARG A 319 -1.77 -31.61 11.02
N PHE A 320 -1.95 -30.56 11.82
CA PHE A 320 -0.82 -29.94 12.50
C PHE A 320 -0.21 -30.90 13.54
N PRO A 321 1.12 -30.90 13.66
CA PRO A 321 1.79 -31.70 14.69
C PRO A 321 1.55 -31.10 16.07
N GLY A 322 1.46 -31.98 17.10
CA GLY A 322 1.38 -31.58 18.51
C GLY A 322 0.28 -30.54 18.79
N ASP A 323 0.67 -29.46 19.45
CA ASP A 323 -0.18 -28.35 19.85
C ASP A 323 -0.01 -27.09 18.98
N LEU A 324 0.49 -27.25 17.74
CA LEU A 324 0.65 -26.15 16.79
C LEU A 324 -0.69 -25.49 16.50
N LYS A 325 -0.72 -24.15 16.61
CA LYS A 325 -1.86 -23.29 16.28
C LYS A 325 -1.44 -22.22 15.30
N TRP A 326 -2.43 -21.67 14.62
CA TRP A 326 -2.24 -20.51 13.75
C TRP A 326 -3.24 -19.41 14.11
N ASP A 327 -2.84 -18.19 13.86
CA ASP A 327 -3.69 -17.01 13.94
C ASP A 327 -3.36 -16.06 12.80
N MET A 328 -4.38 -15.44 12.23
CA MET A 328 -4.18 -14.32 11.30
C MET A 328 -4.13 -13.04 12.12
N THR A 329 -2.95 -12.70 12.62
CA THR A 329 -2.75 -11.62 13.59
C THR A 329 -3.09 -10.27 12.99
N VAL A 330 -2.53 -9.97 11.81
CA VAL A 330 -2.92 -8.77 11.04
C VAL A 330 -3.72 -9.21 9.83
N ASP A 331 -4.97 -8.79 9.78
CA ASP A 331 -5.92 -9.15 8.74
C ASP A 331 -6.42 -7.89 8.02
N VAL A 332 -5.82 -7.57 6.88
CA VAL A 332 -6.20 -6.41 6.06
C VAL A 332 -7.63 -6.56 5.50
N SER A 333 -8.12 -7.80 5.34
CA SER A 333 -9.49 -8.02 4.86
C SER A 333 -10.54 -7.55 5.87
N ARG A 334 -10.26 -7.61 7.17
CA ARG A 334 -11.18 -7.18 8.25
C ARG A 334 -11.52 -5.69 8.14
N TYR A 335 -10.51 -4.85 7.88
CA TYR A 335 -10.71 -3.44 7.63
C TYR A 335 -11.50 -3.22 6.33
N SER A 336 -11.07 -3.85 5.25
CA SER A 336 -11.73 -3.72 3.95
C SER A 336 -13.20 -4.16 3.98
N GLU A 337 -13.50 -5.27 4.66
CA GLU A 337 -14.86 -5.77 4.85
C GLU A 337 -15.72 -4.81 5.66
N SER A 338 -15.19 -4.27 6.77
CA SER A 338 -15.91 -3.31 7.62
C SER A 338 -16.21 -2.01 6.86
N ALA A 339 -15.23 -1.45 6.15
CA ALA A 339 -15.40 -0.23 5.36
C ALA A 339 -16.40 -0.41 4.21
N LEU A 340 -16.33 -1.55 3.50
CA LEU A 340 -17.27 -1.87 2.43
C LEU A 340 -18.70 -2.09 2.97
N LYS A 341 -18.85 -2.81 4.08
CA LYS A 341 -20.15 -2.96 4.75
C LYS A 341 -20.73 -1.62 5.16
N GLY A 342 -19.92 -0.74 5.75
CA GLY A 342 -20.35 0.61 6.11
C GLY A 342 -20.85 1.40 4.90
N ALA A 343 -20.09 1.40 3.80
CA ALA A 343 -20.47 2.06 2.55
C ALA A 343 -21.72 1.43 1.91
N GLN A 344 -21.88 0.10 1.96
CA GLN A 344 -23.07 -0.60 1.46
C GLN A 344 -24.32 -0.26 2.30
N ILE A 345 -24.22 -0.22 3.62
CA ILE A 345 -25.31 0.17 4.50
C ILE A 345 -25.72 1.61 4.21
N ALA A 346 -24.76 2.54 4.08
CA ALA A 346 -25.03 3.92 3.72
C ALA A 346 -25.75 4.03 2.36
N PHE A 347 -25.33 3.25 1.37
CA PHE A 347 -25.96 3.17 0.05
C PHE A 347 -27.42 2.65 0.13
N MET A 348 -27.66 1.59 0.88
CA MET A 348 -29.01 1.04 1.08
C MET A 348 -29.92 2.02 1.83
N LEU A 349 -29.41 2.70 2.85
CA LEU A 349 -30.14 3.75 3.56
C LEU A 349 -30.45 4.93 2.65
N ALA A 350 -29.54 5.32 1.77
CA ALA A 350 -29.80 6.37 0.76
C ALA A 350 -30.98 5.99 -0.16
N ILE A 351 -31.08 4.73 -0.60
CA ILE A 351 -32.21 4.24 -1.38
C ILE A 351 -33.51 4.28 -0.55
N ALA A 352 -33.49 3.85 0.71
CA ALA A 352 -34.64 3.89 1.60
C ALA A 352 -35.14 5.31 1.85
N ILE A 353 -34.22 6.27 2.08
CA ILE A 353 -34.53 7.69 2.25
C ILE A 353 -35.11 8.25 0.94
N ALA A 354 -34.51 7.91 -0.22
CA ALA A 354 -35.05 8.30 -1.52
C ALA A 354 -36.50 7.86 -1.69
N PHE A 355 -36.80 6.60 -1.37
CA PHE A 355 -38.16 6.05 -1.43
C PHE A 355 -39.11 6.79 -0.49
N ALA A 356 -38.72 6.99 0.78
CA ALA A 356 -39.54 7.69 1.77
C ALA A 356 -39.88 9.13 1.32
N VAL A 357 -38.89 9.87 0.83
CA VAL A 357 -39.08 11.25 0.34
C VAL A 357 -39.91 11.28 -0.93
N LEU A 358 -39.67 10.36 -1.90
CA LEU A 358 -40.47 10.25 -3.11
C LEU A 358 -41.94 9.92 -2.77
N LEU A 359 -42.18 9.04 -1.80
CA LEU A 359 -43.52 8.68 -1.32
C LEU A 359 -44.22 9.89 -0.71
N ALA A 360 -43.53 10.69 0.10
CA ALA A 360 -44.07 11.90 0.70
C ALA A 360 -44.46 12.93 -0.36
N VAL A 361 -43.68 13.07 -1.43
CA VAL A 361 -43.92 14.04 -2.51
C VAL A 361 -45.02 13.58 -3.46
N PHE A 362 -44.93 12.36 -3.99
CA PHE A 362 -45.90 11.84 -4.95
C PHE A 362 -47.19 11.36 -4.28
N ARG A 363 -47.18 11.14 -2.98
CA ARG A 363 -48.33 10.66 -2.17
C ARG A 363 -48.98 9.39 -2.73
N SER A 364 -48.23 8.58 -3.45
CA SER A 364 -48.65 7.34 -4.08
C SER A 364 -47.47 6.38 -4.20
N ILE A 365 -47.61 5.17 -3.65
CA ILE A 365 -46.59 4.12 -3.70
C ILE A 365 -46.26 3.78 -5.16
N LYS A 366 -47.26 3.67 -6.01
CA LYS A 366 -47.10 3.28 -7.44
C LYS A 366 -46.25 4.30 -8.20
N THR A 367 -46.50 5.60 -7.99
CA THR A 367 -45.75 6.69 -8.64
C THR A 367 -44.34 6.84 -8.07
N ALA A 368 -44.15 6.65 -6.75
CA ALA A 368 -42.83 6.70 -6.10
C ALA A 368 -41.93 5.52 -6.51
N LEU A 369 -42.48 4.36 -6.84
CA LEU A 369 -41.74 3.18 -7.29
C LEU A 369 -41.12 3.36 -8.68
N VAL A 370 -41.68 4.16 -9.58
CA VAL A 370 -41.17 4.32 -10.93
C VAL A 370 -39.74 4.87 -10.99
N PRO A 371 -39.40 6.01 -10.32
CA PRO A 371 -38.03 6.47 -10.24
C PRO A 371 -37.09 5.48 -9.56
N LEU A 372 -37.56 4.76 -8.55
CA LEU A 372 -36.74 3.79 -7.81
C LEU A 372 -36.40 2.56 -8.66
N VAL A 373 -37.39 1.98 -9.36
CA VAL A 373 -37.15 0.87 -10.29
C VAL A 373 -36.22 1.32 -11.41
N SER A 374 -36.38 2.54 -11.91
CA SER A 374 -35.49 3.11 -12.93
C SER A 374 -34.06 3.28 -12.43
N ALA A 375 -33.88 3.63 -11.13
CA ALA A 375 -32.57 3.72 -10.51
C ALA A 375 -31.91 2.34 -10.41
N VAL A 376 -32.66 1.26 -10.07
CA VAL A 376 -32.15 -0.11 -10.05
C VAL A 376 -31.72 -0.57 -11.45
N ILE A 377 -32.49 -0.25 -12.49
CA ILE A 377 -32.13 -0.56 -13.88
C ILE A 377 -30.85 0.17 -14.28
N SER A 378 -30.76 1.47 -13.96
CA SER A 378 -29.56 2.27 -14.22
C SER A 378 -28.34 1.75 -13.48
N LEU A 379 -28.48 1.38 -12.21
CA LEU A 379 -27.43 0.75 -11.41
C LEU A 379 -26.94 -0.56 -12.03
N SER A 380 -27.88 -1.43 -12.45
CA SER A 380 -27.55 -2.69 -13.09
C SER A 380 -26.70 -2.50 -14.36
N LEU A 381 -27.06 -1.54 -15.20
CA LEU A 381 -26.30 -1.22 -16.41
C LEU A 381 -24.93 -0.58 -16.12
N VAL A 382 -24.83 0.24 -15.06
CA VAL A 382 -23.53 0.79 -14.62
C VAL A 382 -22.61 -0.29 -14.10
N LEU A 383 -23.12 -1.26 -13.29
CA LEU A 383 -22.34 -2.40 -12.83
C LEU A 383 -21.87 -3.28 -14.00
N THR A 384 -22.76 -3.47 -15.02
CA THR A 384 -22.38 -4.18 -16.25
C THR A 384 -21.26 -3.46 -17.01
N ALA A 385 -21.32 -2.13 -17.09
CA ALA A 385 -20.27 -1.35 -17.71
C ALA A 385 -18.93 -1.47 -16.94
N LEU A 386 -18.96 -1.40 -15.61
CA LEU A 386 -17.75 -1.61 -14.78
C LEU A 386 -17.14 -2.99 -15.01
N ALA A 387 -17.96 -4.05 -15.07
CA ALA A 387 -17.50 -5.40 -15.35
C ALA A 387 -16.90 -5.53 -16.76
N ALA A 388 -17.54 -4.93 -17.77
CA ALA A 388 -17.08 -4.95 -19.16
C ALA A 388 -15.73 -4.24 -19.34
N PHE A 389 -15.43 -3.21 -18.55
CA PHE A 389 -14.17 -2.49 -18.57
C PHE A 389 -13.12 -3.04 -17.59
N GLY A 390 -13.41 -4.14 -16.87
CA GLY A 390 -12.48 -4.79 -15.97
C GLY A 390 -12.18 -4.01 -14.68
N TYR A 391 -13.11 -3.15 -14.21
CA TYR A 391 -12.97 -2.40 -12.97
C TYR A 391 -13.42 -3.21 -11.76
N PHE A 392 -12.91 -2.80 -10.58
CA PHE A 392 -13.23 -3.40 -9.28
C PHE A 392 -14.32 -2.61 -8.55
N ILE A 393 -15.05 -3.27 -7.64
CA ILE A 393 -15.85 -2.58 -6.63
C ILE A 393 -14.91 -2.19 -5.50
N THR A 394 -14.75 -0.89 -5.28
CA THR A 394 -13.95 -0.32 -4.19
C THR A 394 -14.81 0.58 -3.32
N VAL A 395 -14.32 0.97 -2.14
CA VAL A 395 -15.00 1.96 -1.29
C VAL A 395 -15.25 3.26 -2.08
N LEU A 396 -14.28 3.68 -2.88
CA LEU A 396 -14.39 4.87 -3.73
C LEU A 396 -15.47 4.72 -4.81
N SER A 397 -15.56 3.53 -5.46
CA SER A 397 -16.63 3.28 -6.44
C SER A 397 -18.02 3.25 -5.78
N LEU A 398 -18.14 2.79 -4.52
CA LEU A 398 -19.40 2.86 -3.76
C LEU A 398 -19.78 4.30 -3.43
N TYR A 399 -18.83 5.17 -3.09
CA TYR A 399 -19.10 6.61 -2.91
C TYR A 399 -19.54 7.24 -4.23
N ALA A 400 -18.87 6.91 -5.34
CA ALA A 400 -19.25 7.37 -6.66
C ALA A 400 -20.67 6.89 -7.06
N LEU A 401 -21.00 5.63 -6.79
CA LEU A 401 -22.34 5.07 -7.01
C LEU A 401 -23.40 5.74 -6.14
N THR A 402 -23.06 6.04 -4.87
CA THR A 402 -23.99 6.75 -3.96
C THR A 402 -24.27 8.17 -4.46
N ALA A 403 -23.24 8.89 -4.91
CA ALA A 403 -23.45 10.19 -5.52
C ALA A 403 -24.17 10.11 -6.89
N ALA A 404 -23.88 9.11 -7.71
CA ALA A 404 -24.57 8.85 -8.97
C ALA A 404 -26.04 8.44 -8.76
N LEU A 405 -26.38 7.82 -7.61
CA LEU A 405 -27.76 7.47 -7.25
C LEU A 405 -28.65 8.71 -7.19
N VAL A 406 -28.10 9.86 -6.82
CA VAL A 406 -28.79 11.16 -6.88
C VAL A 406 -29.31 11.46 -8.30
N LEU A 407 -28.48 11.21 -9.31
CA LEU A 407 -28.87 11.36 -10.71
C LEU A 407 -29.83 10.24 -11.15
N MET A 408 -29.56 8.99 -10.74
CA MET A 408 -30.36 7.83 -11.06
C MET A 408 -31.79 7.90 -10.49
N VAL A 409 -32.00 8.65 -9.42
CA VAL A 409 -33.32 8.94 -8.83
C VAL A 409 -33.85 10.26 -9.34
N GLY A 410 -33.04 11.30 -9.39
CA GLY A 410 -33.42 12.67 -9.71
C GLY A 410 -33.91 12.88 -11.15
N MET A 411 -33.19 12.32 -12.16
CA MET A 411 -33.62 12.43 -13.56
C MET A 411 -34.92 11.68 -13.83
N PRO A 412 -35.11 10.41 -13.42
CA PRO A 412 -36.40 9.72 -13.52
C PRO A 412 -37.54 10.40 -12.76
N ALA A 413 -37.29 10.97 -11.57
CA ALA A 413 -38.28 11.70 -10.80
C ALA A 413 -38.75 12.98 -11.53
N ALA A 414 -37.83 13.71 -12.17
CA ALA A 414 -38.16 14.85 -13.00
C ALA A 414 -39.03 14.47 -14.21
N VAL A 415 -38.68 13.38 -14.92
CA VAL A 415 -39.47 12.86 -16.03
C VAL A 415 -40.82 12.35 -15.57
N MET A 416 -40.91 11.65 -14.42
CA MET A 416 -42.18 11.22 -13.84
C MET A 416 -43.10 12.37 -13.50
N SER A 417 -42.55 13.44 -12.89
CA SER A 417 -43.30 14.70 -12.64
C SER A 417 -43.82 15.30 -13.93
N ALA A 418 -42.97 15.31 -14.98
CA ALA A 418 -43.37 15.82 -16.31
C ALA A 418 -44.44 14.94 -16.97
N CYS A 419 -44.41 13.63 -16.77
CA CYS A 419 -45.50 12.74 -17.21
C CYS A 419 -46.81 13.06 -16.50
N CYS A 420 -46.80 13.35 -15.17
CA CYS A 420 -48.00 13.74 -14.42
C CYS A 420 -48.56 15.10 -14.83
N THR A 421 -47.73 16.04 -15.34
CA THR A 421 -48.13 17.39 -15.77
C THR A 421 -48.32 17.54 -17.27
N GLY A 422 -48.09 16.50 -18.08
CA GLY A 422 -48.23 16.53 -19.55
C GLY A 422 -47.11 17.26 -20.29
N ARG A 423 -46.00 17.59 -19.64
CA ARG A 423 -44.83 18.29 -20.20
C ARG A 423 -43.67 17.38 -20.65
N LEU A 424 -43.92 16.12 -20.98
CA LEU A 424 -42.87 15.14 -21.30
C LEU A 424 -41.96 15.60 -22.47
N ALA A 425 -42.53 16.20 -23.49
CA ALA A 425 -41.77 16.66 -24.67
C ALA A 425 -40.74 17.74 -24.33
N GLU A 426 -41.04 18.62 -23.38
CA GLU A 426 -40.16 19.70 -22.91
C GLU A 426 -39.02 19.18 -22.03
N THR A 427 -39.22 18.10 -21.32
CA THR A 427 -38.25 17.53 -20.35
C THR A 427 -37.18 16.63 -21.00
N ARG A 428 -37.44 16.06 -22.19
CA ARG A 428 -36.52 15.18 -22.89
C ARG A 428 -35.16 15.81 -23.19
N ALA A 429 -35.15 17.02 -23.74
CA ALA A 429 -33.90 17.68 -24.13
C ALA A 429 -33.06 18.12 -22.92
N PRO A 430 -33.61 18.66 -21.82
CA PRO A 430 -32.89 18.90 -20.58
C PRO A 430 -32.26 17.63 -19.98
N VAL A 431 -32.97 16.51 -19.95
CA VAL A 431 -32.43 15.22 -19.40
C VAL A 431 -31.28 14.72 -20.23
N LEU A 432 -31.39 14.74 -21.57
CA LEU A 432 -30.28 14.35 -22.44
C LEU A 432 -29.06 15.25 -22.30
N ALA A 433 -29.31 16.58 -22.20
CA ALA A 433 -28.23 17.53 -21.95
C ALA A 433 -27.55 17.30 -20.60
N ALA A 434 -28.31 17.01 -19.53
CA ALA A 434 -27.77 16.67 -18.23
C ALA A 434 -26.92 15.41 -18.26
N GLY A 435 -27.39 14.34 -18.93
CA GLY A 435 -26.59 13.14 -19.14
C GLY A 435 -25.29 13.40 -19.92
N ALA A 436 -25.34 14.23 -20.95
CA ALA A 436 -24.17 14.63 -21.73
C ALA A 436 -23.18 15.47 -20.89
N VAL A 437 -23.68 16.39 -20.05
CA VAL A 437 -22.85 17.18 -19.11
C VAL A 437 -22.08 16.23 -18.18
N VAL A 438 -22.78 15.31 -17.52
CA VAL A 438 -22.17 14.34 -16.59
C VAL A 438 -21.12 13.49 -17.29
N SER A 439 -21.46 12.94 -18.45
CA SER A 439 -20.60 11.97 -19.16
C SER A 439 -19.36 12.62 -19.77
N LEU A 440 -19.50 13.79 -20.43
CA LEU A 440 -18.35 14.47 -21.04
C LEU A 440 -17.41 15.07 -20.01
N PHE A 441 -17.95 15.61 -18.92
CA PHE A 441 -17.15 16.05 -17.77
C PHE A 441 -16.29 14.91 -17.26
N SER A 442 -16.89 13.74 -17.02
CA SER A 442 -16.21 12.58 -16.48
C SER A 442 -15.22 11.97 -17.47
N LEU A 443 -15.53 11.91 -18.76
CA LEU A 443 -14.60 11.42 -19.78
C LEU A 443 -13.30 12.22 -19.85
N VAL A 444 -13.37 13.55 -19.71
CA VAL A 444 -12.17 14.39 -19.68
C VAL A 444 -11.32 14.09 -18.43
N LEU A 445 -11.97 13.86 -17.28
CA LEU A 445 -11.27 13.48 -16.05
C LEU A 445 -10.53 12.14 -16.15
N MET A 446 -10.95 11.23 -17.03
CA MET A 446 -10.25 9.97 -17.27
C MET A 446 -8.86 10.14 -17.90
N LEU A 447 -8.57 11.30 -18.49
CA LEU A 447 -7.28 11.60 -19.12
C LEU A 447 -6.20 12.05 -18.11
N VAL A 448 -6.54 12.19 -16.84
CA VAL A 448 -5.56 12.49 -15.78
C VAL A 448 -4.58 11.33 -15.65
N GLY A 449 -3.30 11.60 -15.77
CA GLY A 449 -2.21 10.62 -15.58
C GLY A 449 -1.73 10.54 -14.13
N GLY A 450 -0.81 9.59 -13.86
CA GLY A 450 -0.21 9.36 -12.54
C GLY A 450 -1.14 8.63 -11.57
N VAL A 451 -0.68 8.47 -10.33
CA VAL A 451 -1.41 7.74 -9.28
C VAL A 451 -2.74 8.40 -8.93
N GLN A 452 -2.77 9.72 -8.81
CA GLN A 452 -4.02 10.48 -8.58
C GLN A 452 -5.03 10.25 -9.71
N GLY A 453 -4.55 10.17 -10.95
CA GLY A 453 -5.36 9.87 -12.12
C GLY A 453 -5.93 8.44 -12.11
N LEU A 454 -5.18 7.44 -11.65
CA LEU A 454 -5.67 6.07 -11.53
C LEU A 454 -6.85 5.97 -10.54
N ILE A 455 -6.78 6.68 -9.41
CA ILE A 455 -7.86 6.77 -8.43
C ILE A 455 -9.06 7.50 -9.02
N LEU A 456 -8.83 8.65 -9.68
CA LEU A 456 -9.88 9.49 -10.28
C LEU A 456 -10.60 8.80 -11.45
N ARG A 457 -9.87 7.99 -12.23
CA ARG A 457 -10.39 7.27 -13.41
C ARG A 457 -11.55 6.36 -13.03
N GLN A 458 -11.46 5.63 -11.91
CA GLN A 458 -12.53 4.75 -11.47
C GLN A 458 -13.80 5.53 -11.10
N PHE A 459 -13.66 6.65 -10.38
CA PHE A 459 -14.78 7.55 -10.09
C PHE A 459 -15.40 8.12 -11.38
N ALA A 460 -14.56 8.55 -12.31
CA ALA A 460 -14.98 9.14 -13.56
C ALA A 460 -15.76 8.15 -14.46
N VAL A 461 -15.32 6.87 -14.51
CA VAL A 461 -16.04 5.82 -15.27
C VAL A 461 -17.43 5.58 -14.73
N VAL A 462 -17.59 5.50 -13.39
CA VAL A 462 -18.91 5.34 -12.75
C VAL A 462 -19.84 6.50 -13.14
N PHE A 463 -19.34 7.75 -13.05
CA PHE A 463 -20.14 8.93 -13.41
C PHE A 463 -20.43 9.02 -14.91
N ALA A 464 -19.46 8.72 -15.77
CA ALA A 464 -19.67 8.71 -17.21
C ALA A 464 -20.76 7.70 -17.62
N ALA A 465 -20.66 6.46 -17.11
CA ALA A 465 -21.66 5.43 -17.33
C ALA A 465 -23.02 5.83 -16.76
N ALA A 466 -23.06 6.37 -15.52
CA ALA A 466 -24.28 6.83 -14.88
C ALA A 466 -24.99 7.93 -15.70
N GLY A 467 -24.25 8.89 -16.23
CA GLY A 467 -24.80 9.97 -17.07
C GLY A 467 -25.51 9.48 -18.31
N VAL A 468 -24.84 8.63 -19.13
CA VAL A 468 -25.41 8.04 -20.35
C VAL A 468 -26.59 7.14 -20.03
N VAL A 469 -26.40 6.19 -19.13
CA VAL A 469 -27.39 5.17 -18.79
C VAL A 469 -28.65 5.79 -18.18
N THR A 470 -28.47 6.69 -17.19
CA THR A 470 -29.61 7.33 -16.51
C THR A 470 -30.41 8.22 -17.46
N ALA A 471 -29.75 8.98 -18.32
CA ALA A 471 -30.44 9.79 -19.33
C ALA A 471 -31.25 8.91 -20.31
N PHE A 472 -30.66 7.80 -20.79
CA PHE A 472 -31.35 6.84 -21.64
C PHE A 472 -32.57 6.21 -20.94
N VAL A 473 -32.39 5.66 -19.74
CA VAL A 473 -33.46 5.04 -18.94
C VAL A 473 -34.56 6.06 -18.65
N SER A 474 -34.21 7.30 -18.30
CA SER A 474 -35.19 8.36 -17.99
C SER A 474 -36.04 8.73 -19.21
N VAL A 475 -35.51 8.77 -20.41
CA VAL A 475 -36.26 9.19 -21.61
C VAL A 475 -36.93 8.02 -22.29
N ALA A 476 -36.36 6.80 -22.26
CA ALA A 476 -36.90 5.61 -22.97
C ALA A 476 -37.78 4.72 -22.07
N VAL A 477 -37.36 4.46 -20.83
CA VAL A 477 -38.00 3.47 -19.94
C VAL A 477 -39.05 4.11 -19.00
N VAL A 478 -38.71 5.25 -18.36
CA VAL A 478 -39.60 5.91 -17.38
C VAL A 478 -40.97 6.25 -17.95
N PRO A 479 -41.12 6.86 -19.18
CA PRO A 479 -42.43 7.15 -19.72
C PRO A 479 -43.30 5.90 -19.94
N VAL A 480 -42.71 4.77 -20.36
CA VAL A 480 -43.42 3.49 -20.56
C VAL A 480 -43.88 2.93 -19.20
N LEU A 481 -43.00 2.92 -18.19
CA LEU A 481 -43.38 2.52 -16.83
C LEU A 481 -44.47 3.41 -16.24
N SER A 482 -44.41 4.73 -16.53
CA SER A 482 -45.44 5.68 -16.10
C SER A 482 -46.80 5.39 -16.68
N LEU A 483 -46.87 5.00 -17.98
CA LEU A 483 -48.12 4.62 -18.65
C LEU A 483 -48.71 3.33 -18.06
N MET A 484 -47.89 2.38 -17.62
CA MET A 484 -48.34 1.13 -16.98
C MET A 484 -48.91 1.35 -15.56
N VAL A 485 -48.45 2.36 -14.87
CA VAL A 485 -48.76 2.66 -13.46
C VAL A 485 -49.92 3.66 -13.33
N LEU A 486 -50.06 4.57 -14.28
CA LEU A 486 -51.08 5.59 -14.30
C LEU A 486 -52.25 5.16 -15.22
N PRO A 487 -53.38 4.59 -14.71
CA PRO A 487 -54.44 3.95 -15.52
C PRO A 487 -55.31 4.93 -16.33
N SER A 488 -55.20 6.22 -16.15
CA SER A 488 -55.73 7.24 -17.04
C SER A 488 -54.91 8.51 -16.90
N TRP A 489 -54.45 9.08 -18.00
CA TRP A 489 -53.87 10.41 -18.10
C TRP A 489 -54.89 11.46 -17.62
N ARG A 490 -55.14 11.58 -16.34
CA ARG A 490 -55.71 12.82 -15.79
C ARG A 490 -54.58 13.80 -15.73
N VAL A 491 -54.19 14.32 -16.89
CA VAL A 491 -53.43 15.59 -16.97
C VAL A 491 -54.29 16.61 -16.25
N ARG A 492 -53.99 16.92 -15.02
CA ARG A 492 -54.41 18.17 -14.42
C ARG A 492 -53.38 19.18 -14.84
N PRO A 493 -53.71 20.06 -15.81
CA PRO A 493 -52.90 21.26 -16.05
C PRO A 493 -52.96 22.09 -14.76
N GLU A 494 -51.93 21.97 -13.94
CA GLU A 494 -51.81 22.92 -12.83
C GLU A 494 -51.65 24.31 -13.43
N PRO A 495 -52.49 25.28 -13.08
CA PRO A 495 -52.29 26.65 -13.50
C PRO A 495 -50.92 27.09 -13.05
N ALA A 496 -50.13 27.73 -13.96
CA ALA A 496 -48.82 28.26 -13.67
C ALA A 496 -48.92 29.10 -12.38
N ALA A 497 -48.34 28.62 -11.28
CA ALA A 497 -48.34 29.35 -10.04
C ALA A 497 -47.65 30.70 -10.32
N PRO A 498 -48.24 31.86 -9.87
CA PRO A 498 -47.56 33.14 -10.03
C PRO A 498 -46.16 33.00 -9.41
N ALA A 499 -45.16 33.48 -10.10
CA ALA A 499 -43.76 33.40 -9.73
C ALA A 499 -43.49 34.19 -8.45
N SER A 500 -43.96 33.66 -7.30
CA SER A 500 -43.79 34.25 -5.98
C SER A 500 -42.45 33.74 -5.40
N GLY A 501 -41.37 34.44 -5.67
CA GLY A 501 -40.08 34.23 -5.04
C GLY A 501 -39.30 35.54 -5.03
N ALA A 502 -38.52 35.81 -3.99
CA ALA A 502 -37.71 37.01 -3.84
C ALA A 502 -36.89 37.27 -5.13
N PHE A 503 -37.08 38.42 -5.72
CA PHE A 503 -36.51 38.80 -7.00
C PHE A 503 -35.09 39.34 -6.79
N LEU A 504 -34.06 38.56 -7.13
CA LEU A 504 -32.70 39.06 -7.31
C LEU A 504 -32.59 39.65 -8.75
N PRO A 505 -32.21 40.93 -8.92
CA PRO A 505 -31.82 41.43 -10.23
C PRO A 505 -30.66 40.66 -10.81
N GLY A 506 -30.62 40.39 -12.12
CA GLY A 506 -29.57 39.57 -12.73
C GLY A 506 -28.14 40.04 -12.45
N GLY A 507 -27.93 41.39 -12.34
CA GLY A 507 -26.63 41.92 -11.93
C GLY A 507 -26.24 41.60 -10.49
N VAL A 508 -27.20 41.64 -9.56
CA VAL A 508 -26.99 41.26 -8.15
C VAL A 508 -26.72 39.77 -8.04
N ALA A 509 -27.45 38.94 -8.79
CA ALA A 509 -27.21 37.49 -8.84
C ALA A 509 -25.81 37.14 -9.33
N PHE A 510 -25.29 37.87 -10.34
CA PHE A 510 -23.92 37.69 -10.83
C PHE A 510 -22.90 38.05 -9.76
N VAL A 511 -23.07 39.18 -9.07
CA VAL A 511 -22.18 39.60 -7.98
C VAL A 511 -22.19 38.57 -6.84
N VAL A 512 -23.35 38.08 -6.45
CA VAL A 512 -23.49 37.06 -5.41
C VAL A 512 -22.76 35.76 -5.82
N ALA A 513 -22.95 35.29 -7.05
CA ALA A 513 -22.27 34.09 -7.53
C ALA A 513 -20.74 34.25 -7.56
N ALA A 514 -20.27 35.45 -7.99
CA ALA A 514 -18.84 35.75 -7.98
C ALA A 514 -18.25 35.84 -6.56
N VAL A 515 -18.97 36.49 -5.63
CA VAL A 515 -18.59 36.58 -4.22
C VAL A 515 -18.53 35.18 -3.58
N LEU A 516 -19.51 34.30 -3.83
CA LEU A 516 -19.50 32.94 -3.33
C LEU A 516 -18.31 32.13 -3.87
N LEU A 517 -17.98 32.28 -5.15
CA LEU A 517 -16.83 31.59 -5.73
C LEU A 517 -15.51 32.09 -5.12
N LEU A 518 -15.36 33.42 -4.99
CA LEU A 518 -14.17 34.03 -4.36
C LEU A 518 -14.06 33.62 -2.88
N ALA A 519 -15.17 33.56 -2.17
CA ALA A 519 -15.22 33.10 -0.78
C ALA A 519 -14.87 31.61 -0.67
N ALA A 520 -15.35 30.79 -1.60
CA ALA A 520 -14.95 29.36 -1.64
C ALA A 520 -13.44 29.19 -1.85
N VAL A 521 -12.86 29.94 -2.81
CA VAL A 521 -11.39 29.91 -3.07
C VAL A 521 -10.62 30.40 -1.84
N ALA A 522 -11.08 31.47 -1.18
CA ALA A 522 -10.45 31.99 0.03
C ALA A 522 -10.51 31.02 1.20
N LEU A 523 -11.63 30.30 1.36
CA LEU A 523 -11.77 29.25 2.39
C LEU A 523 -10.89 28.05 2.09
N VAL A 524 -10.84 27.57 0.84
CA VAL A 524 -9.96 26.47 0.40
C VAL A 524 -8.49 26.81 0.68
N GLY A 525 -8.09 28.08 0.51
CA GLY A 525 -6.74 28.53 0.84
C GLY A 525 -6.39 28.54 2.33
N ARG A 526 -7.40 28.42 3.22
CA ARG A 526 -7.25 28.39 4.68
C ARG A 526 -7.51 27.02 5.29
N MET A 527 -7.97 26.06 4.48
CA MET A 527 -8.25 24.70 4.95
C MET A 527 -7.00 23.83 4.88
N PRO A 528 -6.81 22.94 5.86
CA PRO A 528 -5.79 21.89 5.77
C PRO A 528 -6.07 20.99 4.55
N ARG A 529 -5.01 20.57 3.84
CA ARG A 529 -5.10 19.76 2.61
C ARG A 529 -4.40 18.43 2.80
N ASP A 530 -5.15 17.36 2.78
CA ASP A 530 -4.63 15.99 2.81
C ASP A 530 -4.90 15.30 1.49
N LEU A 531 -3.97 14.44 1.04
CA LEU A 531 -4.23 13.60 -0.13
C LEU A 531 -5.38 12.62 0.19
N VAL A 532 -5.21 11.85 1.28
CA VAL A 532 -6.21 10.91 1.79
C VAL A 532 -6.31 11.11 3.30
N PRO A 533 -7.52 11.18 3.89
CA PRO A 533 -7.66 11.31 5.34
C PRO A 533 -7.11 10.07 6.05
N ASN A 534 -6.55 10.25 7.24
CA ASN A 534 -6.09 9.15 8.07
C ASN A 534 -7.28 8.28 8.51
N GLU A 535 -7.23 7.01 8.15
CA GLU A 535 -8.27 6.03 8.46
C GLU A 535 -7.92 5.21 9.72
N ASP A 536 -8.95 4.73 10.40
CA ASP A 536 -8.81 3.86 11.57
C ASP A 536 -8.70 2.39 11.15
N PHE A 537 -7.49 1.89 10.95
CA PHE A 537 -7.23 0.49 10.60
C PHE A 537 -7.40 -0.49 11.77
N GLY A 538 -7.44 0.01 13.00
CA GLY A 538 -7.49 -0.86 14.19
C GLY A 538 -6.16 -1.58 14.47
N VAL A 539 -5.06 -1.15 13.85
CA VAL A 539 -3.72 -1.70 14.04
C VAL A 539 -2.76 -0.56 14.33
N VAL A 540 -1.97 -0.72 15.38
CA VAL A 540 -0.86 0.18 15.69
C VAL A 540 0.45 -0.54 15.35
N LEU A 541 1.27 0.11 14.54
CA LEU A 541 2.65 -0.28 14.28
C LEU A 541 3.56 0.37 15.33
N VAL A 542 4.46 -0.41 15.91
CA VAL A 542 5.47 0.07 16.84
C VAL A 542 6.83 -0.29 16.31
N ASP A 543 7.64 0.71 16.00
CA ASP A 543 9.05 0.56 15.65
C ASP A 543 9.91 0.77 16.88
N VAL A 544 10.73 -0.21 17.21
CA VAL A 544 11.61 -0.19 18.40
C VAL A 544 13.06 -0.29 17.94
N LYS A 545 13.83 0.75 18.21
CA LYS A 545 15.27 0.76 18.00
C LYS A 545 15.98 0.98 19.32
N THR A 546 16.76 0.01 19.76
CA THR A 546 17.70 0.18 20.90
C THR A 546 19.01 0.77 20.40
N LYS A 547 19.92 1.11 21.31
CA LYS A 547 21.26 1.63 20.94
C LYS A 547 22.00 0.61 20.06
N ASP A 548 22.79 1.10 19.13
CA ASP A 548 23.62 0.24 18.29
C ASP A 548 24.59 -0.58 19.17
N GLY A 549 24.84 -1.83 18.81
CA GLY A 549 25.59 -2.78 19.63
C GLY A 549 24.80 -3.45 20.78
N THR A 550 23.51 -3.14 20.96
CA THR A 550 22.65 -3.84 21.94
C THR A 550 22.39 -5.28 21.51
N SER A 551 22.64 -6.23 22.43
CA SER A 551 22.41 -7.66 22.16
C SER A 551 20.92 -8.05 22.10
N ARG A 552 20.59 -9.09 21.34
CA ARG A 552 19.21 -9.59 21.20
C ARG A 552 18.46 -9.84 22.51
N PRO A 553 19.06 -10.47 23.57
CA PRO A 553 18.35 -10.66 24.84
C PRO A 553 17.87 -9.36 25.48
N GLN A 554 18.68 -8.29 25.43
CA GLN A 554 18.29 -6.98 25.93
C GLN A 554 17.17 -6.34 25.11
N VAL A 555 17.20 -6.49 23.80
CA VAL A 555 16.12 -6.01 22.92
C VAL A 555 14.81 -6.70 23.26
N VAL A 556 14.83 -8.03 23.46
CA VAL A 556 13.64 -8.81 23.84
C VAL A 556 13.06 -8.33 25.18
N GLU A 557 13.92 -8.05 26.18
CA GLU A 557 13.49 -7.52 27.49
C GLU A 557 12.85 -6.13 27.33
N THR A 558 13.49 -5.23 26.57
CA THR A 558 12.97 -3.89 26.30
C THR A 558 11.61 -3.95 25.59
N VAL A 559 11.46 -4.79 24.57
CA VAL A 559 10.21 -4.99 23.84
C VAL A 559 9.11 -5.51 24.77
N ARG A 560 9.40 -6.46 25.66
CA ARG A 560 8.45 -6.94 26.67
C ARG A 560 8.03 -5.85 27.65
N LYS A 561 8.95 -4.94 28.03
CA LYS A 561 8.66 -3.78 28.87
C LYS A 561 7.69 -2.82 28.14
N ILE A 562 7.96 -2.55 26.85
CA ILE A 562 7.09 -1.74 26.00
C ILE A 562 5.71 -2.39 25.88
N ALA A 563 5.63 -3.68 25.52
CA ALA A 563 4.39 -4.42 25.36
C ALA A 563 3.49 -4.34 26.61
N ARG A 564 4.06 -4.52 27.81
CA ARG A 564 3.33 -4.40 29.08
C ARG A 564 2.77 -3.01 29.30
N LYS A 565 3.52 -1.95 28.99
CA LYS A 565 3.08 -0.57 29.16
C LYS A 565 1.96 -0.19 28.21
N VAL A 566 2.08 -0.53 26.93
CA VAL A 566 1.07 -0.20 25.92
C VAL A 566 -0.24 -0.99 26.15
N SER A 567 -0.14 -2.24 26.61
CA SER A 567 -1.31 -3.07 26.97
C SER A 567 -2.05 -2.56 28.22
N ALA A 568 -1.39 -1.76 29.08
CA ALA A 568 -2.01 -1.17 30.26
C ALA A 568 -2.89 0.04 29.95
N VAL A 569 -2.67 0.71 28.81
CA VAL A 569 -3.36 1.97 28.45
C VAL A 569 -4.39 1.82 27.34
N CYS A 570 -4.33 0.74 26.58
CA CYS A 570 -5.28 0.45 25.50
C CYS A 570 -5.60 -1.04 25.42
N ASP A 571 -6.85 -1.34 25.06
CA ASP A 571 -7.33 -2.71 24.89
C ASP A 571 -6.79 -3.32 23.60
N ILE A 572 -5.74 -4.15 23.74
CA ILE A 572 -5.11 -4.87 22.65
C ILE A 572 -5.74 -6.27 22.58
N GLU A 573 -6.28 -6.65 21.41
CA GLU A 573 -6.83 -7.99 21.15
C GLU A 573 -5.69 -9.00 20.94
N LYS A 574 -4.71 -8.61 20.11
CA LYS A 574 -3.59 -9.47 19.70
C LYS A 574 -2.33 -8.65 19.50
N SER A 575 -1.18 -9.26 19.72
CA SER A 575 0.11 -8.65 19.40
C SER A 575 1.04 -9.65 18.72
N CYS A 576 1.76 -9.17 17.72
CA CYS A 576 2.81 -9.90 17.04
C CYS A 576 4.06 -9.04 16.99
N THR A 577 5.20 -9.61 17.33
CA THR A 577 6.50 -8.94 17.28
C THR A 577 7.43 -9.69 16.35
N VAL A 578 8.13 -8.95 15.51
CA VAL A 578 9.23 -9.46 14.66
C VAL A 578 10.51 -8.75 15.09
N PHE A 579 11.49 -9.50 15.50
CA PHE A 579 12.82 -9.00 15.83
C PHE A 579 13.73 -9.03 14.60
N GLY A 580 14.69 -8.13 14.55
CA GLY A 580 15.67 -8.05 13.47
C GLY A 580 15.25 -7.15 12.31
N GLU A 581 14.02 -6.64 12.33
CA GLU A 581 13.52 -5.71 11.34
C GLU A 581 13.03 -4.42 11.99
N GLY A 582 13.37 -3.29 11.37
CA GLY A 582 12.84 -1.97 11.70
C GLY A 582 11.92 -1.47 10.59
N ILE A 583 11.18 -0.38 10.87
CA ILE A 583 10.36 0.33 9.89
C ILE A 583 11.13 1.54 9.35
N PHE A 584 11.67 2.36 10.25
CA PHE A 584 12.50 3.54 9.92
C PHE A 584 14.00 3.26 10.07
N SER A 585 14.33 2.23 10.83
CA SER A 585 15.70 1.82 11.09
C SER A 585 16.12 0.67 10.20
N PRO A 586 17.41 0.56 9.84
CA PRO A 586 17.91 -0.61 9.14
C PRO A 586 17.67 -1.88 9.93
N SER A 587 17.50 -2.99 9.22
CA SER A 587 17.40 -4.31 9.84
C SER A 587 18.69 -4.62 10.60
N GLY A 588 18.57 -5.10 11.85
CA GLY A 588 19.69 -5.38 12.73
C GLY A 588 19.24 -6.03 14.02
N GLU A 589 20.18 -6.60 14.80
CA GLU A 589 19.87 -7.28 16.05
C GLU A 589 19.24 -6.36 17.11
N ASN A 590 19.45 -5.05 17.00
CA ASN A 590 18.98 -4.01 17.91
C ASN A 590 17.61 -3.44 17.54
N THR A 591 16.92 -4.00 16.56
CA THR A 591 15.62 -3.54 16.08
C THR A 591 14.51 -4.56 16.25
N ALA A 592 13.29 -4.08 16.44
CA ALA A 592 12.08 -4.89 16.44
C ALA A 592 10.88 -4.08 15.94
N LYS A 593 9.96 -4.72 15.26
CA LYS A 593 8.67 -4.15 14.90
C LYS A 593 7.55 -4.95 15.57
N MET A 594 6.55 -4.23 16.12
CA MET A 594 5.38 -4.85 16.75
C MET A 594 4.12 -4.44 16.00
N TYR A 595 3.21 -5.37 15.86
CA TYR A 595 1.85 -5.15 15.37
C TYR A 595 0.89 -5.35 16.52
N LEU A 596 0.23 -4.28 16.93
CA LEU A 596 -0.77 -4.29 18.01
C LEU A 596 -2.15 -4.15 17.38
N VAL A 597 -2.95 -5.20 17.46
CA VAL A 597 -4.32 -5.20 16.92
C VAL A 597 -5.28 -4.82 18.05
N LEU A 598 -5.98 -3.72 17.84
CA LEU A 598 -6.98 -3.22 18.77
C LEU A 598 -8.28 -4.03 18.65
N LYS A 599 -9.13 -3.99 19.68
CA LYS A 599 -10.47 -4.59 19.64
C LYS A 599 -11.28 -4.09 18.42
N PRO A 600 -12.30 -4.84 17.97
CA PRO A 600 -13.19 -4.42 16.89
C PRO A 600 -13.82 -3.06 17.17
N TRP A 601 -14.05 -2.25 16.12
CA TRP A 601 -14.58 -0.88 16.24
C TRP A 601 -15.89 -0.80 17.03
N ALA A 602 -16.75 -1.83 16.94
CA ALA A 602 -18.03 -1.91 17.64
C ALA A 602 -17.88 -2.11 19.17
N GLU A 603 -16.74 -2.59 19.62
CA GLU A 603 -16.44 -2.89 21.03
C GLU A 603 -15.61 -1.80 21.70
N ARG A 604 -15.15 -0.79 20.92
CA ARG A 604 -14.36 0.33 21.43
C ARG A 604 -15.25 1.44 21.96
N GLY A 605 -14.81 2.06 23.06
CA GLY A 605 -15.46 3.23 23.64
C GLY A 605 -15.32 4.50 22.81
N ALA A 606 -16.13 5.50 23.10
CA ALA A 606 -15.99 6.82 22.51
C ALA A 606 -14.62 7.42 22.89
N GLY A 607 -13.78 7.76 21.90
CA GLY A 607 -12.41 8.25 22.13
C GLY A 607 -11.30 7.19 22.08
N GLU A 608 -11.62 5.96 21.68
CA GLU A 608 -10.65 4.87 21.47
C GLU A 608 -10.31 4.63 19.99
N SER A 609 -10.24 5.70 19.22
CA SER A 609 -9.70 5.62 17.85
C SER A 609 -8.21 5.22 17.87
N THR A 610 -7.73 4.63 16.79
CA THR A 610 -6.32 4.23 16.67
C THR A 610 -5.38 5.41 16.97
N LEU A 611 -5.68 6.62 16.48
CA LEU A 611 -4.87 7.81 16.76
C LEU A 611 -4.89 8.22 18.24
N ALA A 612 -6.05 8.13 18.91
CA ALA A 612 -6.15 8.42 20.35
C ALA A 612 -5.39 7.37 21.19
N CYS A 613 -5.42 6.10 20.76
CA CYS A 613 -4.63 5.03 21.38
C CYS A 613 -3.13 5.29 21.21
N ILE A 614 -2.67 5.68 20.00
CA ILE A 614 -1.27 6.03 19.73
C ILE A 614 -0.80 7.15 20.66
N ALA A 615 -1.60 8.21 20.84
CA ALA A 615 -1.24 9.32 21.71
C ALA A 615 -1.03 8.85 23.17
N ARG A 616 -1.95 8.05 23.72
CA ARG A 616 -1.82 7.46 25.07
C ARG A 616 -0.64 6.50 25.20
N MET A 617 -0.43 5.65 24.18
CA MET A 617 0.70 4.71 24.15
C MET A 617 2.02 5.46 24.10
N ARG A 618 2.13 6.55 23.34
CA ARG A 618 3.33 7.38 23.24
C ARG A 618 3.69 8.00 24.60
N GLU A 619 2.70 8.51 25.32
CA GLU A 619 2.89 9.02 26.68
C GLU A 619 3.39 7.90 27.63
N ALA A 620 2.82 6.71 27.54
CA ALA A 620 3.17 5.57 28.40
C ALA A 620 4.59 5.03 28.16
N VAL A 621 5.14 5.19 26.95
CA VAL A 621 6.50 4.71 26.62
C VAL A 621 7.58 5.80 26.67
N SER A 622 7.19 7.06 26.91
CA SER A 622 8.11 8.23 26.91
C SER A 622 9.21 8.15 27.96
N ASP A 623 9.02 7.36 29.01
CA ASP A 623 9.97 7.14 30.11
C ASP A 623 10.89 5.91 29.90
N ILE A 624 11.01 5.39 28.68
CA ILE A 624 11.91 4.28 28.31
C ILE A 624 13.14 4.86 27.60
N PRO A 625 14.24 5.16 28.30
CA PRO A 625 15.42 5.78 27.69
C PRO A 625 16.29 4.78 26.91
N GLU A 626 16.04 3.48 27.07
CA GLU A 626 16.83 2.40 26.47
C GLU A 626 16.55 2.20 24.99
N ALA A 627 15.39 2.71 24.51
CA ALA A 627 14.97 2.54 23.13
C ALA A 627 14.29 3.79 22.58
N GLN A 628 14.49 4.03 21.30
CA GLN A 628 13.64 4.92 20.51
C GLN A 628 12.41 4.11 20.08
N VAL A 629 11.21 4.60 20.47
CA VAL A 629 9.94 3.93 20.19
C VAL A 629 9.09 4.86 19.34
N SER A 630 8.82 4.48 18.10
CA SER A 630 7.95 5.21 17.19
C SER A 630 6.63 4.46 17.01
N LEU A 631 5.50 5.15 17.23
CA LEU A 631 4.16 4.58 17.13
C LEU A 631 3.40 5.23 15.98
N MET A 632 2.79 4.40 15.11
CA MET A 632 2.16 4.85 13.88
C MET A 632 0.99 3.97 13.45
N THR A 633 0.20 4.46 12.50
CA THR A 633 -0.83 3.66 11.82
C THR A 633 -0.28 3.03 10.55
N LEU A 634 -0.99 2.02 10.01
CA LEU A 634 -0.76 1.55 8.65
C LEU A 634 -1.00 2.70 7.64
N PRO A 635 -0.30 2.71 6.49
CA PRO A 635 -0.53 3.72 5.46
C PRO A 635 -1.94 3.57 4.89
N THR A 636 -2.63 4.69 4.70
CA THR A 636 -4.04 4.69 4.24
C THR A 636 -4.18 4.13 2.83
N VAL A 637 -3.20 4.34 1.97
CA VAL A 637 -3.16 3.76 0.62
C VAL A 637 -2.05 2.72 0.55
N PRO A 638 -2.37 1.43 0.35
CA PRO A 638 -1.36 0.39 0.23
C PRO A 638 -0.35 0.68 -0.89
N GLY A 639 0.93 0.52 -0.58
CA GLY A 639 2.03 0.77 -1.52
C GLY A 639 2.49 2.23 -1.63
N MET A 640 1.93 3.15 -0.85
CA MET A 640 2.34 4.57 -0.79
C MET A 640 3.07 4.90 0.51
N GLY A 641 4.15 4.21 0.81
CA GLY A 641 4.94 4.40 2.03
C GLY A 641 4.66 3.35 3.10
N THR A 642 5.42 3.41 4.19
CA THR A 642 5.38 2.44 5.29
C THR A 642 4.53 2.91 6.46
N ALA A 643 4.29 4.22 6.58
CA ALA A 643 3.56 4.82 7.71
C ALA A 643 2.99 6.20 7.34
N ALA A 644 2.17 6.75 8.24
CA ALA A 644 1.60 8.08 8.14
C ALA A 644 2.60 9.20 8.53
N TYR A 645 3.82 9.15 7.99
CA TYR A 645 4.87 10.16 8.17
C TYR A 645 5.17 10.87 6.85
N VAL A 646 5.59 12.13 6.93
CA VAL A 646 6.16 12.86 5.79
C VAL A 646 7.65 12.58 5.79
N SER A 647 8.14 11.97 4.73
CA SER A 647 9.52 11.49 4.62
C SER A 647 10.28 12.26 3.55
N PRO A 648 10.88 13.43 3.89
CA PRO A 648 11.80 14.10 3.00
C PRO A 648 13.11 13.33 2.90
N LEU A 649 13.71 13.37 1.72
CA LEU A 649 15.04 12.83 1.45
C LEU A 649 16.07 13.96 1.55
N VAL A 650 17.18 13.70 2.21
CA VAL A 650 18.39 14.54 2.19
C VAL A 650 19.43 13.77 1.38
N LEU A 651 19.80 14.30 0.23
CA LEU A 651 20.67 13.67 -0.76
C LEU A 651 22.06 14.34 -0.72
N SER A 652 23.13 13.58 -0.55
CA SER A 652 24.51 14.09 -0.71
C SER A 652 24.89 14.06 -2.18
N THR A 653 25.15 15.24 -2.78
CA THR A 653 25.46 15.37 -4.20
C THR A 653 26.96 15.58 -4.50
N ALA A 654 27.73 16.01 -3.50
CA ALA A 654 29.14 16.36 -3.69
C ALA A 654 30.09 15.26 -3.24
N ASP A 655 29.76 14.52 -2.19
CA ASP A 655 30.59 13.45 -1.62
C ASP A 655 29.76 12.21 -1.25
N ASN A 656 30.46 11.11 -0.97
CA ASN A 656 29.87 9.87 -0.46
C ASN A 656 30.28 9.66 1.00
N ASP A 657 30.29 10.72 1.83
CA ASP A 657 30.59 10.64 3.26
C ASP A 657 29.33 10.43 4.09
N PRO A 658 29.10 9.20 4.63
CA PRO A 658 27.93 8.89 5.43
C PRO A 658 27.91 9.61 6.78
N VAL A 659 29.07 9.93 7.37
CA VAL A 659 29.17 10.62 8.67
C VAL A 659 28.71 12.06 8.55
N ARG A 660 29.15 12.75 7.49
CA ARG A 660 28.73 14.11 7.20
C ARG A 660 27.22 14.18 6.90
N LEU A 661 26.69 13.24 6.12
CA LEU A 661 25.25 13.13 5.85
C LEU A 661 24.45 12.94 7.15
N ALA A 662 24.87 12.04 8.04
CA ALA A 662 24.23 11.79 9.33
C ALA A 662 24.22 13.05 10.21
N SER A 663 25.33 13.79 10.28
CA SER A 663 25.42 15.01 11.08
C SER A 663 24.44 16.08 10.60
N GLU A 664 24.31 16.28 9.29
CA GLU A 664 23.32 17.20 8.71
C GLU A 664 21.89 16.74 8.94
N ALA A 665 21.59 15.45 8.80
CA ALA A 665 20.27 14.90 9.06
C ALA A 665 19.85 15.09 10.53
N HIS A 666 20.73 14.82 11.48
CA HIS A 666 20.45 15.03 12.90
C HIS A 666 20.30 16.53 13.25
N ARG A 667 21.04 17.42 12.58
CA ARG A 667 20.87 18.86 12.71
C ARG A 667 19.47 19.29 12.24
N LEU A 668 19.06 18.84 11.07
CA LEU A 668 17.73 19.09 10.53
C LEU A 668 16.62 18.49 11.41
N GLN A 669 16.82 17.28 11.92
CA GLN A 669 15.90 16.64 12.88
C GLN A 669 15.71 17.53 14.13
N ALA A 670 16.79 18.05 14.70
CA ALA A 670 16.73 18.91 15.89
C ALA A 670 15.98 20.24 15.62
N ILE A 671 16.07 20.76 14.40
CA ILE A 671 15.35 21.97 13.98
C ILE A 671 13.87 21.65 13.79
N LEU A 672 13.55 20.59 13.05
CA LEU A 672 12.16 20.19 12.78
C LEU A 672 11.41 19.77 14.04
N ARG A 673 12.07 19.18 15.04
CA ARG A 673 11.47 18.88 16.36
C ARG A 673 10.95 20.12 17.09
N ARG A 674 11.48 21.31 16.78
CA ARG A 674 11.02 22.58 17.36
C ARG A 674 9.89 23.22 16.57
N SER A 675 9.54 22.67 15.41
CA SER A 675 8.44 23.18 14.61
C SER A 675 7.09 22.97 15.33
N PRO A 676 6.21 23.97 15.33
CA PRO A 676 4.87 23.84 15.91
C PRO A 676 3.99 22.82 15.18
N LEU A 677 4.36 22.42 13.95
CA LEU A 677 3.63 21.49 13.11
C LEU A 677 4.00 20.02 13.36
N ALA A 678 5.16 19.76 13.97
CA ALA A 678 5.65 18.42 14.23
C ALA A 678 5.08 17.86 15.53
N ASP A 679 4.63 16.60 15.50
CA ASP A 679 4.27 15.80 16.67
C ASP A 679 5.46 14.93 17.10
N ASP A 680 6.14 14.31 16.13
CA ASP A 680 7.38 13.56 16.30
C ASP A 680 8.28 13.74 15.08
N VAL A 681 9.59 13.66 15.27
CA VAL A 681 10.59 13.70 14.17
C VAL A 681 11.63 12.64 14.43
N THR A 682 11.74 11.68 13.54
CA THR A 682 12.70 10.58 13.63
C THR A 682 13.70 10.62 12.49
N CYS A 683 14.94 10.22 12.78
CA CYS A 683 15.95 9.93 11.77
C CYS A 683 16.52 8.55 12.10
N GLY A 684 16.28 7.59 11.22
CA GLY A 684 16.76 6.21 11.40
C GLY A 684 18.23 6.04 11.00
N TYR A 685 18.80 7.02 10.27
CA TYR A 685 20.18 6.97 9.81
C TYR A 685 21.15 7.29 10.93
N ASN A 686 22.10 6.39 11.17
CA ASN A 686 23.06 6.53 12.24
C ASN A 686 24.43 6.03 11.80
N THR A 687 25.48 6.69 12.30
CA THR A 687 26.88 6.35 12.04
C THR A 687 27.65 6.06 13.34
N ASP A 688 26.92 5.86 14.46
CA ASP A 688 27.50 5.58 15.77
C ASP A 688 27.56 4.08 16.08
N SER A 689 27.46 3.24 15.05
CA SER A 689 27.60 1.77 15.21
C SER A 689 29.07 1.43 15.50
N PRO A 690 29.35 0.63 16.53
CA PRO A 690 30.72 0.24 16.83
C PRO A 690 31.25 -0.72 15.77
N HIS A 691 32.34 -0.34 15.13
CA HIS A 691 33.07 -1.13 14.13
C HIS A 691 34.48 -1.44 14.67
N LEU A 692 35.02 -2.55 14.20
CA LEU A 692 36.37 -2.94 14.47
C LEU A 692 37.20 -2.89 13.18
N ARG A 693 38.04 -1.89 13.04
CA ARG A 693 38.95 -1.78 11.91
C ARG A 693 40.13 -2.70 12.10
N ILE A 694 40.35 -3.62 11.16
CA ILE A 694 41.50 -4.55 11.17
C ILE A 694 42.60 -4.03 10.24
N ASN A 695 43.73 -3.68 10.81
CA ASN A 695 44.93 -3.25 10.10
C ASN A 695 45.87 -4.44 9.94
N VAL A 696 46.11 -4.90 8.70
CA VAL A 696 46.95 -6.07 8.42
C VAL A 696 48.39 -5.64 8.20
N ASP A 697 49.35 -6.19 8.98
CA ASP A 697 50.77 -6.03 8.74
C ASP A 697 51.25 -6.96 7.60
N ARG A 698 51.22 -6.41 6.39
CA ARG A 698 51.61 -7.15 5.17
C ARG A 698 53.06 -7.63 5.22
N ALA A 699 53.96 -6.90 5.86
CA ALA A 699 55.34 -7.27 5.98
C ALA A 699 55.52 -8.49 6.90
N LYS A 700 54.83 -8.55 8.01
CA LYS A 700 54.82 -9.72 8.89
C LYS A 700 54.19 -10.93 8.22
N CYS A 701 53.09 -10.73 7.46
CA CYS A 701 52.49 -11.81 6.66
C CYS A 701 53.50 -12.45 5.69
N GLU A 702 54.24 -11.64 4.97
CA GLU A 702 55.24 -12.13 4.04
C GLU A 702 56.43 -12.83 4.74
N LEU A 703 56.94 -12.25 5.85
CA LEU A 703 58.01 -12.86 6.65
C LEU A 703 57.58 -14.20 7.23
N MET A 704 56.34 -14.34 7.70
CA MET A 704 55.80 -15.57 8.22
C MET A 704 55.24 -16.51 7.16
N LYS A 705 55.35 -16.13 5.87
CA LYS A 705 54.85 -16.86 4.70
C LYS A 705 53.36 -17.20 4.82
N VAL A 706 52.58 -16.29 5.30
CA VAL A 706 51.11 -16.39 5.40
C VAL A 706 50.50 -15.65 4.21
N PRO A 707 49.80 -16.35 3.28
CA PRO A 707 49.07 -15.68 2.21
C PRO A 707 47.97 -14.78 2.79
N LEU A 708 47.84 -13.53 2.27
CA LEU A 708 46.77 -12.63 2.70
C LEU A 708 45.37 -13.21 2.47
N SER A 709 45.18 -13.96 1.39
CA SER A 709 43.93 -14.68 1.11
C SER A 709 43.57 -15.67 2.24
N SER A 710 44.54 -16.42 2.74
CA SER A 710 44.32 -17.37 3.85
C SER A 710 44.02 -16.65 5.17
N LEU A 711 44.67 -15.50 5.41
CA LEU A 711 44.36 -14.69 6.57
C LEU A 711 42.91 -14.17 6.53
N PHE A 712 42.51 -13.54 5.40
CA PHE A 712 41.14 -13.06 5.22
C PHE A 712 40.12 -14.19 5.25
N ALA A 713 40.40 -15.32 4.60
CA ALA A 713 39.56 -16.50 4.65
C ALA A 713 39.39 -17.02 6.09
N THR A 714 40.49 -17.05 6.88
CA THR A 714 40.41 -17.45 8.29
C THR A 714 39.53 -16.53 9.09
N LEU A 715 39.66 -15.19 8.96
CA LEU A 715 38.81 -14.24 9.63
C LEU A 715 37.33 -14.39 9.20
N GLN A 716 37.09 -14.49 7.90
CA GLN A 716 35.74 -14.64 7.34
C GLN A 716 35.08 -15.95 7.80
N HIS A 717 35.81 -17.07 7.80
CA HIS A 717 35.28 -18.38 8.20
C HIS A 717 34.96 -18.46 9.70
N ASN A 718 35.68 -17.72 10.53
CA ASN A 718 35.48 -17.75 11.97
C ASN A 718 34.46 -16.71 12.45
N LEU A 719 34.46 -15.49 11.88
CA LEU A 719 33.63 -14.38 12.33
C LEU A 719 32.37 -14.18 11.50
N GLY A 720 32.43 -14.44 10.16
CA GLY A 720 31.28 -14.36 9.26
C GLY A 720 30.74 -15.76 8.94
N SER A 721 29.48 -16.04 9.16
CA SER A 721 28.89 -17.36 8.82
C SER A 721 29.06 -17.70 7.34
N ILE A 722 29.80 -18.76 7.02
CA ILE A 722 30.06 -19.16 5.64
C ILE A 722 29.16 -20.31 5.20
N TYR A 723 28.51 -20.13 4.07
CA TYR A 723 27.85 -21.20 3.32
C TYR A 723 28.88 -22.10 2.63
N VAL A 724 28.85 -23.39 2.93
CA VAL A 724 29.79 -24.40 2.38
C VAL A 724 29.15 -25.20 1.24
N ASN A 725 28.03 -25.83 1.51
CA ASN A 725 27.21 -26.61 0.57
C ASN A 725 25.81 -26.87 1.15
N ASP A 726 25.02 -27.73 0.49
CA ASP A 726 23.64 -28.04 0.87
C ASP A 726 23.51 -29.39 1.58
N VAL A 727 22.43 -29.47 2.39
CA VAL A 727 21.94 -30.68 3.02
C VAL A 727 20.47 -30.87 2.68
N ASN A 728 20.02 -32.10 2.50
CA ASN A 728 18.60 -32.42 2.32
C ASN A 728 17.99 -32.79 3.67
N LEU A 729 17.14 -31.93 4.24
CA LEU A 729 16.38 -32.23 5.45
C LEU A 729 14.90 -32.44 5.05
N GLY A 730 14.46 -33.70 5.16
CA GLY A 730 13.13 -34.07 4.68
C GLY A 730 12.95 -33.77 3.20
N THR A 731 12.02 -32.90 2.88
CA THR A 731 11.71 -32.44 1.49
C THR A 731 12.41 -31.14 1.12
N GLN A 732 13.16 -30.53 2.02
CA GLN A 732 13.78 -29.22 1.85
C GLN A 732 15.27 -29.34 1.60
N VAL A 733 15.79 -28.40 0.77
CA VAL A 733 17.23 -28.19 0.61
C VAL A 733 17.60 -27.04 1.55
N ASN A 734 18.46 -27.35 2.50
CA ASN A 734 18.93 -26.45 3.54
C ASN A 734 20.45 -26.27 3.42
N ARG A 735 20.98 -25.24 4.06
CA ARG A 735 22.40 -24.91 3.97
C ARG A 735 23.23 -25.61 5.04
N VAL A 736 24.50 -25.86 4.73
CA VAL A 736 25.54 -26.20 5.70
C VAL A 736 26.42 -24.97 5.88
N THR A 737 26.51 -24.49 7.11
CA THR A 737 27.24 -23.26 7.44
C THR A 737 28.31 -23.54 8.49
N VAL A 738 29.45 -22.87 8.32
CA VAL A 738 30.61 -22.95 9.21
C VAL A 738 30.86 -21.60 9.85
N MET A 739 31.14 -21.58 11.16
CA MET A 739 31.49 -20.40 11.92
C MET A 739 32.23 -20.81 13.20
N SER A 740 33.00 -19.93 13.83
CA SER A 740 33.58 -20.17 15.15
C SER A 740 32.50 -20.27 16.23
N ASP A 741 32.75 -21.13 17.25
CA ASP A 741 31.85 -21.15 18.41
C ASP A 741 31.85 -19.78 19.13
N TRP A 742 30.83 -19.51 19.97
CA TRP A 742 30.64 -18.22 20.62
C TRP A 742 31.87 -17.73 21.40
N LYS A 743 32.65 -18.65 21.98
CA LYS A 743 33.89 -18.36 22.70
C LYS A 743 34.95 -17.66 21.82
N GLY A 744 35.06 -18.06 20.56
CA GLY A 744 36.03 -17.50 19.61
C GLY A 744 35.61 -16.18 18.98
N ARG A 745 34.41 -15.62 19.33
CA ARG A 745 33.85 -14.38 18.76
C ARG A 745 33.08 -13.50 19.73
N SER A 746 33.20 -13.80 21.04
CA SER A 746 32.42 -13.08 22.07
C SER A 746 32.97 -11.69 22.38
N ALA A 747 34.21 -11.41 22.06
CA ALA A 747 34.89 -10.15 22.28
C ALA A 747 36.04 -9.96 21.28
N PRO A 748 36.53 -8.73 21.06
CA PRO A 748 37.66 -8.48 20.15
C PRO A 748 38.92 -9.29 20.52
N GLU A 749 39.14 -9.50 21.80
CA GLU A 749 40.28 -10.26 22.33
C GLU A 749 40.23 -11.74 21.96
N ALA A 750 39.05 -12.28 21.69
CA ALA A 750 38.87 -13.67 21.26
C ALA A 750 39.53 -13.94 19.89
N MET A 751 39.74 -12.91 19.06
CA MET A 751 40.50 -13.04 17.81
C MET A 751 41.97 -13.47 18.02
N ALA A 752 42.53 -13.21 19.20
CA ALA A 752 43.87 -13.66 19.56
C ALA A 752 43.97 -15.21 19.60
N GLY A 753 42.89 -15.89 19.83
CA GLY A 753 42.80 -17.37 19.79
C GLY A 753 42.67 -17.96 18.39
N LEU A 754 42.53 -17.14 17.34
CA LEU A 754 42.46 -17.62 15.96
C LEU A 754 43.87 -17.85 15.38
N TYR A 755 44.03 -18.91 14.61
CA TYR A 755 45.28 -19.25 13.94
C TYR A 755 45.07 -19.40 12.43
N VAL A 756 46.06 -18.91 11.68
CA VAL A 756 46.14 -19.09 10.24
C VAL A 756 47.32 -19.98 9.90
N ARG A 757 47.15 -20.84 8.90
CA ARG A 757 48.22 -21.74 8.48
C ARG A 757 49.13 -21.05 7.48
N SER A 758 50.42 -21.02 7.78
CA SER A 758 51.48 -20.59 6.86
C SER A 758 51.67 -21.59 5.71
N SER A 759 52.22 -21.14 4.57
CA SER A 759 52.60 -22.02 3.46
C SER A 759 53.67 -23.02 3.84
N THR A 760 54.37 -22.86 4.96
CA THR A 760 55.31 -23.82 5.53
C THR A 760 54.64 -24.88 6.42
N GLY A 761 53.32 -24.76 6.68
CA GLY A 761 52.55 -25.65 7.54
C GLY A 761 52.50 -25.22 9.02
N ALA A 762 53.18 -24.17 9.43
CA ALA A 762 53.15 -23.67 10.81
C ALA A 762 51.84 -22.89 11.08
N MET A 763 51.32 -23.02 12.30
CA MET A 763 50.15 -22.25 12.77
C MET A 763 50.63 -20.91 13.35
N VAL A 764 50.20 -19.80 12.76
CA VAL A 764 50.55 -18.44 13.15
C VAL A 764 49.31 -17.78 13.79
N PRO A 765 49.42 -17.24 14.99
CA PRO A 765 48.27 -16.56 15.61
C PRO A 765 47.90 -15.29 14.81
N VAL A 766 46.63 -15.09 14.61
CA VAL A 766 46.09 -13.90 13.85
C VAL A 766 46.53 -12.61 14.52
N SER A 767 46.59 -12.57 15.85
CA SER A 767 47.05 -11.39 16.62
C SER A 767 48.49 -10.96 16.34
N ALA A 768 49.34 -11.84 15.78
CA ALA A 768 50.68 -11.47 15.35
C ALA A 768 50.72 -10.72 14.03
N LEU A 769 49.66 -10.83 13.24
CA LEU A 769 49.57 -10.36 11.84
C LEU A 769 48.64 -9.15 11.69
N VAL A 770 47.75 -8.91 12.67
CA VAL A 770 46.74 -7.84 12.61
C VAL A 770 46.77 -7.00 13.89
N GLU A 771 46.50 -5.72 13.70
CA GLU A 771 46.15 -4.77 14.78
C GLU A 771 44.70 -4.33 14.55
N TYR A 772 43.95 -4.08 15.62
CA TYR A 772 42.59 -3.62 15.51
C TYR A 772 42.38 -2.33 16.27
N GLU A 773 41.52 -1.46 15.73
CA GLU A 773 41.12 -0.21 16.32
C GLU A 773 39.59 -0.14 16.33
N GLU A 774 38.99 0.30 17.44
CA GLU A 774 37.57 0.58 17.50
C GLU A 774 37.28 1.93 16.82
N GLU A 775 36.32 1.91 15.86
CA GLU A 775 35.82 3.11 15.22
C GLU A 775 34.30 3.08 15.17
N LEU A 776 33.70 4.24 14.94
CA LEU A 776 32.26 4.37 14.70
C LEU A 776 31.98 4.45 13.21
N GLY A 777 30.97 3.77 12.74
CA GLY A 777 30.58 3.75 11.34
C GLY A 777 29.08 3.57 11.12
N PRO A 778 28.62 3.63 9.87
CA PRO A 778 27.21 3.43 9.53
C PRO A 778 26.84 1.96 9.60
N ASN A 779 25.77 1.60 10.30
CA ASN A 779 25.21 0.24 10.30
C ASN A 779 24.46 -0.11 9.01
N ALA A 780 24.03 0.91 8.26
CA ALA A 780 23.50 0.77 6.90
C ALA A 780 23.74 2.03 6.09
N VAL A 781 23.81 1.87 4.78
CA VAL A 781 23.92 2.96 3.82
C VAL A 781 22.77 2.88 2.83
N TYR A 782 22.12 4.00 2.59
CA TYR A 782 21.00 4.11 1.66
C TYR A 782 21.38 4.95 0.45
N ARG A 783 20.92 4.56 -0.74
CA ARG A 783 21.14 5.30 -1.96
C ARG A 783 19.84 5.52 -2.73
N TYR A 784 19.68 6.74 -3.23
CA TYR A 784 18.59 7.15 -4.13
C TYR A 784 19.21 7.60 -5.45
N ASN A 785 18.89 6.94 -6.53
CA ASN A 785 19.48 7.19 -7.84
C ASN A 785 21.02 7.30 -7.79
N ARG A 786 21.67 6.41 -6.99
CA ARG A 786 23.11 6.32 -6.76
C ARG A 786 23.73 7.36 -5.83
N TYR A 787 22.97 8.37 -5.38
CA TYR A 787 23.40 9.32 -4.35
C TYR A 787 23.12 8.77 -2.95
N LEU A 788 24.02 9.02 -2.02
CA LEU A 788 23.75 8.75 -0.61
C LEU A 788 22.57 9.59 -0.14
N TYR A 789 21.66 8.99 0.59
CA TYR A 789 20.57 9.72 1.19
C TYR A 789 20.22 9.21 2.58
N CYS A 790 19.55 10.04 3.32
CA CYS A 790 18.83 9.68 4.55
C CYS A 790 17.45 10.31 4.56
N THR A 791 16.56 9.82 5.43
CA THR A 791 15.24 10.40 5.67
C THR A 791 15.20 11.06 7.04
N VAL A 792 14.47 12.20 7.13
CA VAL A 792 14.14 12.86 8.39
C VAL A 792 12.63 12.84 8.53
N ASP A 793 12.09 11.73 9.00
CA ASP A 793 10.68 11.43 8.99
C ASP A 793 9.92 12.26 10.04
N MET A 794 8.91 13.02 9.62
CA MET A 794 8.11 13.89 10.48
C MET A 794 6.67 13.40 10.59
N ALA A 795 6.23 13.08 11.80
CA ALA A 795 4.82 12.92 12.13
C ALA A 795 4.17 14.30 12.31
N GLN A 796 3.04 14.51 11.67
CA GLN A 796 2.27 15.75 11.76
C GLN A 796 1.43 15.77 13.03
N LYS A 797 1.27 16.95 13.66
CA LYS A 797 0.24 17.13 14.67
C LYS A 797 -1.16 16.96 14.10
N ALA A 798 -2.10 16.56 14.95
CA ALA A 798 -3.49 16.49 14.58
C ALA A 798 -3.99 17.84 14.03
N GLY A 799 -4.59 17.82 12.83
CA GLY A 799 -5.10 19.01 12.13
C GLY A 799 -4.08 19.72 11.23
N VAL A 800 -2.81 19.31 11.20
CA VAL A 800 -1.81 19.78 10.23
C VAL A 800 -1.93 18.97 8.96
N SER A 801 -1.97 19.64 7.80
CA SER A 801 -2.07 18.98 6.50
C SER A 801 -0.71 18.49 5.98
N LEU A 802 -0.74 17.50 5.09
CA LEU A 802 0.45 17.03 4.39
C LEU A 802 1.17 18.18 3.66
N GLN A 803 0.42 19.05 2.97
CA GLN A 803 1.00 20.16 2.23
C GLN A 803 1.66 21.19 3.16
N ASP A 804 1.00 21.54 4.28
CA ASP A 804 1.58 22.51 5.25
C ASP A 804 2.88 21.96 5.85
N ALA A 805 2.93 20.64 6.12
CA ALA A 805 4.13 19.97 6.60
C ALA A 805 5.24 19.96 5.54
N MET A 806 4.92 19.64 4.28
CA MET A 806 5.88 19.68 3.17
C MET A 806 6.41 21.11 2.94
N ASP A 807 5.57 22.11 3.00
CA ASP A 807 5.95 23.51 2.83
C ASP A 807 6.86 24.00 3.97
N GLU A 808 6.62 23.55 5.21
CA GLU A 808 7.48 23.86 6.36
C GLU A 808 8.84 23.19 6.22
N ILE A 809 8.85 21.90 5.91
CA ILE A 809 10.10 21.14 5.70
C ILE A 809 10.91 21.77 4.57
N SER A 810 10.27 22.11 3.43
CA SER A 810 10.95 22.75 2.32
C SER A 810 11.58 24.07 2.72
N ARG A 811 10.84 24.93 3.47
CA ARG A 811 11.37 26.22 3.97
C ARG A 811 12.56 26.03 4.92
N VAL A 812 12.51 25.02 5.80
CA VAL A 812 13.62 24.70 6.70
C VAL A 812 14.84 24.23 5.90
N PHE A 813 14.63 23.35 4.92
CA PHE A 813 15.71 22.79 4.10
C PHE A 813 16.36 23.87 3.21
N GLU A 814 15.57 24.70 2.53
CA GLU A 814 16.09 25.82 1.72
C GLU A 814 16.94 26.80 2.53
N ARG A 815 16.61 27.02 3.81
CA ARG A 815 17.34 27.95 4.67
C ARG A 815 18.58 27.34 5.31
N GLU A 816 18.50 26.07 5.71
CA GLU A 816 19.48 25.43 6.60
C GLU A 816 20.40 24.45 5.86
N LEU A 817 19.98 23.86 4.75
CA LEU A 817 20.77 22.83 4.06
C LEU A 817 21.91 23.46 3.25
N PRO A 818 23.16 22.96 3.37
CA PRO A 818 24.27 23.38 2.53
C PRO A 818 24.02 23.08 1.04
N ARG A 819 24.70 23.82 0.15
CA ARG A 819 24.56 23.67 -1.31
C ARG A 819 25.02 22.32 -1.88
N ASP A 820 25.78 21.57 -1.10
CA ASP A 820 26.30 20.25 -1.45
C ASP A 820 25.25 19.14 -1.28
N TYR A 821 24.05 19.49 -0.83
CA TYR A 821 22.92 18.60 -0.62
C TYR A 821 21.75 19.01 -1.52
N ASP A 822 20.99 17.99 -1.94
CA ASP A 822 19.73 18.17 -2.62
C ASP A 822 18.59 17.55 -1.79
N THR A 823 17.36 17.84 -2.14
CA THR A 823 16.19 17.39 -1.42
C THR A 823 15.24 16.65 -2.35
N GLY A 824 14.58 15.64 -1.81
CA GLY A 824 13.54 14.89 -2.49
C GLY A 824 12.43 14.51 -1.54
N TRP A 825 11.48 13.75 -2.04
CA TRP A 825 10.37 13.22 -1.27
C TRP A 825 10.25 11.72 -1.49
N SER A 826 9.75 11.00 -0.51
CA SER A 826 9.39 9.59 -0.64
C SER A 826 7.92 9.35 -0.27
N GLY A 827 7.40 8.17 -0.63
CA GLY A 827 6.05 7.75 -0.29
C GLY A 827 4.96 8.68 -0.82
N ILE A 828 4.00 9.02 0.04
CA ILE A 828 2.84 9.84 -0.32
C ILE A 828 3.23 11.28 -0.70
N ALA A 829 4.29 11.82 -0.10
CA ALA A 829 4.80 13.16 -0.41
C ALA A 829 5.42 13.22 -1.82
N TYR A 830 6.06 12.15 -2.28
CA TYR A 830 6.55 12.04 -3.65
C TYR A 830 5.41 12.10 -4.68
N GLU A 831 4.31 11.38 -4.41
CA GLU A 831 3.15 11.36 -5.31
C GLU A 831 2.44 12.72 -5.38
N GLU A 832 2.37 13.45 -4.25
CA GLU A 832 1.83 14.82 -4.24
C GLU A 832 2.73 15.79 -5.00
N SER A 833 4.05 15.70 -4.84
CA SER A 833 5.03 16.59 -5.49
C SER A 833 5.22 16.31 -6.98
N SER A 834 5.05 15.06 -7.44
CA SER A 834 5.30 14.66 -8.83
C SER A 834 4.20 15.02 -9.82
N SER A 835 3.05 15.54 -9.36
CA SER A 835 1.89 15.82 -10.22
C SER A 835 1.34 17.25 -10.12
N PRO A 836 2.16 18.30 -10.00
CA PRO A 836 1.64 19.67 -9.84
C PRO A 836 0.89 20.14 -11.09
N GLY A 837 -0.32 20.67 -10.89
CA GLY A 837 -1.10 21.37 -11.92
C GLY A 837 -1.80 20.48 -12.96
N ARG A 838 -1.55 19.18 -13.01
CA ARG A 838 -2.20 18.29 -14.01
C ARG A 838 -3.68 18.08 -13.70
N VAL A 839 -4.02 17.91 -12.43
CA VAL A 839 -5.41 17.72 -12.00
C VAL A 839 -6.20 18.99 -12.23
N GLU A 840 -5.66 20.16 -11.86
CA GLU A 840 -6.27 21.48 -12.05
C GLU A 840 -6.52 21.78 -13.52
N LEU A 841 -5.58 21.43 -14.41
CA LEU A 841 -5.76 21.57 -15.86
C LEU A 841 -6.92 20.70 -16.37
N MET A 842 -6.97 19.43 -15.94
CA MET A 842 -8.03 18.51 -16.38
C MET A 842 -9.40 18.91 -15.82
N VAL A 843 -9.48 19.40 -14.58
CA VAL A 843 -10.69 19.99 -14.01
C VAL A 843 -11.14 21.20 -14.84
N SER A 844 -10.23 22.07 -15.22
CA SER A 844 -10.52 23.24 -16.06
C SER A 844 -11.06 22.83 -17.44
N LEU A 845 -10.44 21.83 -18.08
CA LEU A 845 -10.90 21.25 -19.33
C LEU A 845 -12.25 20.55 -19.20
N SER A 846 -12.51 19.88 -18.07
CA SER A 846 -13.80 19.25 -17.78
C SER A 846 -14.91 20.31 -17.62
N LEU A 847 -14.63 21.42 -16.94
CA LEU A 847 -15.56 22.54 -16.84
C LEU A 847 -15.80 23.21 -18.21
N LEU A 848 -14.78 23.29 -19.04
CA LEU A 848 -14.92 23.74 -20.43
C LEU A 848 -15.83 22.81 -21.25
N ALA A 849 -15.68 21.46 -21.06
CA ALA A 849 -16.58 20.49 -21.71
C ALA A 849 -18.05 20.72 -21.29
N VAL A 850 -18.31 20.94 -19.99
CA VAL A 850 -19.66 21.31 -19.50
C VAL A 850 -20.16 22.58 -20.17
N PHE A 851 -19.32 23.60 -20.23
CA PHE A 851 -19.66 24.87 -20.90
C PHE A 851 -20.01 24.67 -22.37
N LEU A 852 -19.26 23.84 -23.11
CA LEU A 852 -19.53 23.52 -24.51
C LEU A 852 -20.87 22.80 -24.69
N VAL A 853 -21.22 21.84 -23.84
CA VAL A 853 -22.53 21.17 -23.87
C VAL A 853 -23.66 22.16 -23.64
N LEU A 854 -23.49 23.04 -22.65
CA LEU A 854 -24.49 24.10 -22.39
C LEU A 854 -24.57 25.10 -23.53
N MET A 855 -23.45 25.43 -24.18
CA MET A 855 -23.42 26.32 -25.35
C MET A 855 -24.22 25.74 -26.53
N VAL A 856 -24.04 24.44 -26.80
CA VAL A 856 -24.83 23.73 -27.81
C VAL A 856 -26.30 23.68 -27.42
N ARG A 857 -26.62 23.49 -26.14
CA ARG A 857 -28.01 23.46 -25.64
C ARG A 857 -28.72 24.80 -25.72
N PHE A 858 -28.03 25.90 -25.40
CA PHE A 858 -28.60 27.25 -25.35
C PHE A 858 -28.33 28.10 -26.62
N GLU A 859 -27.51 27.60 -27.54
CA GLU A 859 -27.05 28.30 -28.74
C GLU A 859 -26.51 29.73 -28.43
N SER A 860 -25.89 29.87 -27.26
CA SER A 860 -25.39 31.18 -26.81
C SER A 860 -24.34 30.99 -25.71
N TRP A 861 -23.14 31.55 -25.92
CA TRP A 861 -22.06 31.51 -24.93
C TRP A 861 -22.41 32.21 -23.61
N ARG A 862 -23.15 33.33 -23.68
CA ARG A 862 -23.60 34.08 -22.50
C ARG A 862 -24.58 33.28 -21.66
N ARG A 863 -25.51 32.57 -22.30
CA ARG A 863 -26.51 31.74 -21.61
C ARG A 863 -25.86 30.50 -21.03
N ALA A 864 -24.87 29.91 -21.71
CA ALA A 864 -24.10 28.77 -21.20
C ALA A 864 -23.33 29.16 -19.94
N ALA A 865 -22.61 30.29 -19.95
CA ALA A 865 -21.91 30.83 -18.80
C ALA A 865 -22.84 31.09 -17.60
N LEU A 866 -23.98 31.75 -17.85
CA LEU A 866 -24.98 32.01 -16.80
C LEU A 866 -25.58 30.70 -16.22
N GLY A 867 -25.71 29.63 -17.03
CA GLY A 867 -26.18 28.33 -16.60
C GLY A 867 -25.23 27.57 -15.65
N MET A 868 -23.94 27.92 -15.67
CA MET A 868 -22.95 27.34 -14.76
C MET A 868 -22.88 28.07 -13.40
N LEU A 869 -23.21 29.37 -13.35
CA LEU A 869 -23.02 30.20 -12.15
C LEU A 869 -23.76 29.71 -10.89
N PRO A 870 -24.96 29.13 -10.96
CA PRO A 870 -25.64 28.60 -9.77
C PRO A 870 -24.85 27.49 -9.03
N ALA A 871 -23.98 26.76 -9.74
CA ALA A 871 -23.12 25.74 -9.13
C ALA A 871 -22.11 26.35 -8.15
N SER A 872 -21.78 27.64 -8.25
CA SER A 872 -20.92 28.36 -7.28
C SER A 872 -21.47 28.29 -5.85
N ALA A 873 -22.80 28.33 -5.70
CA ALA A 873 -23.46 28.18 -4.40
C ALA A 873 -23.25 26.76 -3.81
N ALA A 874 -23.32 25.72 -4.65
CA ALA A 874 -23.10 24.36 -4.20
C ALA A 874 -21.63 24.15 -3.78
N VAL A 875 -20.67 24.65 -4.56
CA VAL A 875 -19.24 24.57 -4.23
C VAL A 875 -18.96 25.30 -2.93
N PHE A 876 -19.46 26.53 -2.77
CA PHE A 876 -19.30 27.28 -1.53
C PHE A 876 -19.91 26.54 -0.33
N GLY A 877 -21.13 25.99 -0.47
CA GLY A 877 -21.81 25.23 0.57
C GLY A 877 -21.03 23.97 1.01
N GLY A 878 -20.46 23.24 0.04
CA GLY A 878 -19.62 22.08 0.32
C GLY A 878 -18.33 22.45 1.05
N VAL A 879 -17.63 23.47 0.61
CA VAL A 879 -16.42 23.99 1.25
C VAL A 879 -16.72 24.55 2.64
N LEU A 880 -17.82 25.30 2.80
CA LEU A 880 -18.24 25.85 4.08
C LEU A 880 -18.55 24.73 5.11
N ALA A 881 -19.24 23.67 4.67
CA ALA A 881 -19.53 22.52 5.55
C ALA A 881 -18.24 21.86 6.06
N LEU A 882 -17.26 21.65 5.20
CA LEU A 882 -15.95 21.11 5.59
C LEU A 882 -15.22 22.05 6.56
N TYR A 883 -15.22 23.36 6.27
CA TYR A 883 -14.56 24.36 7.11
C TYR A 883 -15.16 24.44 8.52
N VAL A 884 -16.51 24.44 8.62
CA VAL A 884 -17.21 24.50 9.92
C VAL A 884 -17.00 23.22 10.74
N THR A 885 -16.89 22.05 10.07
CA THR A 885 -16.69 20.77 10.75
C THR A 885 -15.22 20.44 11.01
N GLY A 886 -14.28 21.28 10.51
CA GLY A 886 -12.84 21.03 10.66
C GLY A 886 -12.30 19.84 9.85
N VAL A 887 -13.07 19.33 8.89
CA VAL A 887 -12.65 18.20 8.04
C VAL A 887 -11.70 18.71 6.95
N PRO A 888 -10.50 18.11 6.78
CA PRO A 888 -9.53 18.55 5.80
C PRO A 888 -10.02 18.34 4.36
N LEU A 889 -9.49 19.17 3.43
CA LEU A 889 -9.75 19.04 2.01
C LEU A 889 -8.97 17.86 1.44
N SER A 890 -9.60 16.70 1.39
CA SER A 890 -9.02 15.43 0.89
C SER A 890 -9.38 15.16 -0.56
N LEU A 891 -8.78 14.12 -1.15
CA LEU A 891 -9.13 13.64 -2.49
C LEU A 891 -10.63 13.30 -2.58
N TYR A 892 -11.22 12.73 -1.51
CA TYR A 892 -12.66 12.43 -1.44
C TYR A 892 -13.53 13.68 -1.51
N SER A 893 -13.20 14.72 -0.77
CA SER A 893 -13.93 15.99 -0.82
C SER A 893 -13.74 16.71 -2.15
N ARG A 894 -12.55 16.63 -2.78
CA ARG A 894 -12.32 17.15 -4.14
C ARG A 894 -13.24 16.44 -5.16
N PHE A 895 -13.38 15.11 -5.07
CA PHE A 895 -14.33 14.36 -5.91
C PHE A 895 -15.79 14.74 -5.65
N ALA A 896 -16.18 14.95 -4.39
CA ALA A 896 -17.49 15.40 -4.02
C ALA A 896 -17.80 16.79 -4.58
N LEU A 897 -16.85 17.73 -4.53
CA LEU A 897 -16.99 19.08 -5.13
C LEU A 897 -17.17 18.99 -6.66
N LEU A 898 -16.41 18.12 -7.34
CA LEU A 898 -16.57 17.89 -8.77
C LEU A 898 -17.96 17.30 -9.11
N ALA A 899 -18.41 16.32 -8.33
CA ALA A 899 -19.76 15.76 -8.45
C ALA A 899 -20.85 16.82 -8.22
N LEU A 900 -20.68 17.69 -7.21
CA LEU A 900 -21.63 18.79 -6.92
C LEU A 900 -21.81 19.73 -8.11
N VAL A 901 -20.71 20.14 -8.76
CA VAL A 901 -20.81 21.04 -9.94
C VAL A 901 -21.70 20.40 -11.00
N VAL A 902 -21.43 19.16 -11.36
CA VAL A 902 -22.10 18.47 -12.48
C VAL A 902 -23.55 18.15 -12.14
N ILE A 903 -23.82 17.67 -10.92
CA ILE A 903 -25.18 17.34 -10.48
C ILE A 903 -26.04 18.60 -10.38
N ASN A 904 -25.51 19.70 -9.82
CA ASN A 904 -26.29 20.94 -9.65
C ASN A 904 -26.48 21.68 -10.95
N VAL A 905 -25.54 21.66 -11.90
CA VAL A 905 -25.78 22.11 -13.29
C VAL A 905 -26.91 21.32 -13.91
N SER A 906 -26.96 20.01 -13.72
CA SER A 906 -28.05 19.14 -14.20
C SER A 906 -29.40 19.53 -13.57
N PHE A 907 -29.43 19.83 -12.27
CA PHE A 907 -30.66 20.29 -11.59
C PHE A 907 -31.11 21.67 -12.09
N ALA A 908 -30.19 22.58 -12.38
CA ALA A 908 -30.52 23.87 -12.98
C ALA A 908 -31.16 23.72 -14.36
N LEU A 909 -30.79 22.71 -15.14
CA LEU A 909 -31.42 22.37 -16.43
C LEU A 909 -32.87 21.85 -16.29
N PHE A 910 -33.21 21.21 -15.16
CA PHE A 910 -34.57 20.67 -14.89
C PHE A 910 -35.49 21.70 -14.27
N ALA A 911 -34.98 22.82 -13.77
CA ALA A 911 -35.78 23.86 -13.18
C ALA A 911 -36.64 24.57 -14.28
N SER A 912 -37.90 24.15 -14.40
CA SER A 912 -38.80 24.78 -15.36
C SER A 912 -39.41 26.10 -14.82
N GLU A 913 -39.68 27.07 -15.70
CA GLU A 913 -40.42 28.28 -15.31
C GLU A 913 -41.85 27.90 -14.92
N GLY A 914 -42.35 28.49 -13.85
CA GLY A 914 -43.71 28.29 -13.36
C GLY A 914 -43.84 27.31 -12.19
N ASP A 915 -42.78 26.57 -11.82
CA ASP A 915 -42.84 25.71 -10.63
C ASP A 915 -42.59 26.52 -9.34
N SER A 916 -43.29 26.16 -8.26
CA SER A 916 -43.09 26.80 -6.94
C SER A 916 -41.67 26.48 -6.44
N TRP A 917 -41.09 27.36 -5.58
CA TRP A 917 -39.74 27.11 -5.00
C TRP A 917 -39.65 25.74 -4.35
N MET A 918 -40.72 25.29 -3.67
CA MET A 918 -40.76 24.02 -2.96
C MET A 918 -40.61 22.80 -3.93
N LYS A 919 -41.20 22.88 -5.15
CA LYS A 919 -41.08 21.85 -6.18
C LYS A 919 -39.68 21.82 -6.79
N ARG A 920 -39.01 22.97 -6.91
CA ARG A 920 -37.63 23.10 -7.43
C ARG A 920 -36.58 22.67 -6.40
N ALA A 921 -36.76 23.04 -5.13
CA ALA A 921 -35.88 22.67 -4.01
C ALA A 921 -35.94 21.18 -3.65
N PHE A 922 -36.99 20.47 -4.10
CA PHE A 922 -37.19 19.05 -3.78
C PHE A 922 -36.02 18.16 -4.19
N LEU A 923 -35.50 18.28 -5.41
CA LEU A 923 -34.39 17.46 -5.88
C LEU A 923 -33.08 17.69 -5.09
N PRO A 924 -32.60 18.92 -4.89
CA PRO A 924 -31.41 19.16 -4.06
C PRO A 924 -31.59 18.73 -2.61
N LEU A 925 -32.75 18.95 -2.00
CA LEU A 925 -33.01 18.54 -0.61
C LEU A 925 -33.13 17.01 -0.47
N LEU A 926 -33.75 16.35 -1.44
CA LEU A 926 -33.73 14.88 -1.56
C LEU A 926 -32.28 14.36 -1.63
N SER A 927 -31.48 15.01 -2.46
CA SER A 927 -30.07 14.65 -2.65
C SER A 927 -29.27 14.82 -1.35
N ALA A 928 -29.47 15.92 -0.64
CA ALA A 928 -28.85 16.15 0.67
C ALA A 928 -29.26 15.05 1.68
N ALA A 929 -30.56 14.74 1.77
CA ALA A 929 -31.06 13.69 2.66
C ALA A 929 -30.47 12.30 2.34
N MET A 930 -30.33 11.97 1.06
CA MET A 930 -29.72 10.71 0.60
C MET A 930 -28.24 10.60 0.99
N MET A 931 -27.54 11.71 1.19
CA MET A 931 -26.10 11.71 1.55
C MET A 931 -25.87 11.69 3.07
N VAL A 932 -26.89 11.94 3.90
CA VAL A 932 -26.77 11.92 5.37
C VAL A 932 -26.22 10.58 5.91
N PRO A 933 -26.61 9.40 5.40
CA PRO A 933 -26.04 8.13 5.88
C PRO A 933 -24.52 8.05 5.77
N LEU A 934 -23.90 8.67 4.74
CA LEU A 934 -22.44 8.72 4.59
C LEU A 934 -21.78 9.55 5.70
N VAL A 935 -22.45 10.58 6.20
CA VAL A 935 -21.95 11.41 7.31
C VAL A 935 -22.04 10.68 8.64
N LEU A 936 -23.01 9.77 8.79
CA LEU A 936 -23.27 9.03 10.02
C LEU A 936 -22.50 7.69 10.11
N THR A 937 -21.73 7.32 9.08
CA THR A 937 -20.91 6.11 9.14
C THR A 937 -19.83 6.22 10.23
N SER A 938 -19.62 5.13 10.97
CA SER A 938 -18.61 5.01 12.01
C SER A 938 -17.75 3.76 11.79
N GLY A 939 -16.55 3.73 12.34
CA GLY A 939 -15.61 2.62 12.21
C GLY A 939 -14.67 2.76 11.03
N ALA A 940 -14.28 1.64 10.41
CA ALA A 940 -13.38 1.61 9.27
C ALA A 940 -13.96 2.37 8.07
N GLY A 941 -13.16 3.20 7.40
CA GLY A 941 -13.57 4.01 6.25
C GLY A 941 -14.44 5.23 6.60
N ALA A 942 -14.64 5.52 7.88
CA ALA A 942 -15.51 6.60 8.34
C ALA A 942 -14.97 8.00 7.97
N ALA A 943 -13.65 8.20 7.99
CA ALA A 943 -13.04 9.49 7.67
C ALA A 943 -13.26 9.88 6.20
N GLY A 944 -13.11 8.94 5.27
CA GLY A 944 -13.38 9.15 3.86
C GLY A 944 -14.86 9.40 3.59
N SER A 945 -15.77 8.61 4.18
CA SER A 945 -17.21 8.77 3.99
C SER A 945 -17.73 10.07 4.60
N LEU A 946 -17.21 10.51 5.75
CA LEU A 946 -17.51 11.79 6.37
C LEU A 946 -17.10 12.96 5.47
N SER A 947 -15.86 12.94 4.97
CA SER A 947 -15.32 13.98 4.08
C SER A 947 -16.15 14.11 2.80
N PHE A 948 -16.49 12.97 2.17
CA PHE A 948 -17.30 12.93 0.96
C PHE A 948 -18.74 13.35 1.23
N GLY A 949 -19.38 12.79 2.25
CA GLY A 949 -20.78 13.02 2.62
C GLY A 949 -21.04 14.45 3.05
N MET A 950 -20.19 15.03 3.92
CA MET A 950 -20.33 16.42 4.39
C MET A 950 -20.24 17.42 3.25
N THR A 951 -19.31 17.20 2.33
CA THR A 951 -19.17 18.04 1.13
C THR A 951 -20.48 18.05 0.33
N LEU A 952 -21.06 16.87 0.07
CA LEU A 952 -22.29 16.75 -0.72
C LEU A 952 -23.51 17.31 0.02
N VAL A 953 -23.69 17.00 1.30
CA VAL A 953 -24.81 17.53 2.11
C VAL A 953 -24.78 19.05 2.15
N GLY A 954 -23.62 19.64 2.52
CA GLY A 954 -23.46 21.10 2.57
C GLY A 954 -23.71 21.76 1.22
N GLY A 955 -23.17 21.16 0.15
CA GLY A 955 -23.37 21.68 -1.22
C GLY A 955 -24.82 21.65 -1.67
N PHE A 956 -25.54 20.54 -1.47
CA PHE A 956 -26.95 20.42 -1.88
C PHE A 956 -27.89 21.31 -1.07
N VAL A 957 -27.67 21.41 0.26
CA VAL A 957 -28.46 22.32 1.11
C VAL A 957 -28.26 23.78 0.68
N PHE A 958 -27.00 24.19 0.49
CA PHE A 958 -26.72 25.58 0.11
C PHE A 958 -27.19 25.87 -1.31
N PHE A 959 -27.13 24.90 -2.23
CA PHE A 959 -27.70 25.04 -3.56
C PHE A 959 -29.25 25.21 -3.51
N ALA A 960 -29.94 24.45 -2.65
CA ALA A 960 -31.38 24.60 -2.48
C ALA A 960 -31.77 26.00 -1.99
N LEU A 961 -30.98 26.56 -1.06
CA LEU A 961 -31.26 27.85 -0.42
C LEU A 961 -30.83 29.05 -1.30
N VAL A 962 -29.67 28.99 -1.93
CA VAL A 962 -29.07 30.15 -2.64
C VAL A 962 -28.91 29.86 -4.14
N GLY A 963 -28.50 28.65 -4.53
CA GLY A 963 -28.25 28.27 -5.93
C GLY A 963 -29.52 28.31 -6.79
N LEU A 964 -30.66 27.85 -6.28
CA LEU A 964 -31.94 27.92 -7.02
C LEU A 964 -32.46 29.35 -7.22
N PRO A 965 -32.44 30.23 -6.22
CA PRO A 965 -32.71 31.65 -6.44
C PRO A 965 -31.81 32.27 -7.54
N LEU A 966 -30.51 31.94 -7.55
CA LEU A 966 -29.57 32.34 -8.59
C LEU A 966 -29.94 31.78 -9.97
N ALA A 967 -30.27 30.49 -10.05
CA ALA A 967 -30.70 29.83 -11.29
C ALA A 967 -31.97 30.48 -11.86
N ASN A 968 -32.91 30.86 -11.00
CA ASN A 968 -34.15 31.58 -11.39
C ASN A 968 -33.87 32.98 -11.92
N ALA A 969 -32.98 33.75 -11.28
CA ALA A 969 -32.58 35.08 -11.72
C ALA A 969 -31.91 35.00 -13.11
N PHE A 970 -31.04 34.01 -13.33
CA PHE A 970 -30.36 33.82 -14.63
C PHE A 970 -31.30 33.28 -15.71
N GLY A 971 -32.23 32.38 -15.38
CA GLY A 971 -33.21 31.84 -16.32
C GLY A 971 -34.05 32.96 -16.99
N ARG A 972 -34.46 33.97 -16.25
CA ARG A 972 -35.19 35.12 -16.77
C ARG A 972 -34.36 36.01 -17.70
N VAL A 973 -33.08 36.21 -17.39
CA VAL A 973 -32.16 36.94 -18.29
C VAL A 973 -32.01 36.19 -19.61
N VAL A 974 -31.99 34.86 -19.53
CA VAL A 974 -31.90 33.98 -20.70
C VAL A 974 -33.13 34.04 -21.58
N LEU A 975 -34.35 34.17 -20.99
CA LEU A 975 -35.64 34.14 -21.73
C LEU A 975 -36.07 35.48 -22.27
N ARG A 976 -35.83 36.60 -21.55
CA ARG A 976 -36.05 37.95 -22.09
C ARG A 976 -35.29 38.23 -23.38
N GLY A 977 -34.11 37.61 -23.54
CA GLY A 977 -33.34 37.69 -24.80
C GLY A 977 -33.90 36.86 -25.96
N ARG A 978 -34.82 35.90 -25.71
CA ARG A 978 -35.53 35.14 -26.78
C ARG A 978 -36.73 35.96 -27.33
N ALA A 979 -37.52 36.54 -26.44
CA ALA A 979 -38.65 37.41 -26.82
C ALA A 979 -38.22 38.65 -27.61
N ALA A 980 -37.00 39.14 -27.41
CA ALA A 980 -36.44 40.27 -28.17
C ALA A 980 -35.84 39.88 -29.52
N LYS A 981 -35.73 38.59 -29.88
CA LYS A 981 -35.31 38.09 -31.20
C LYS A 981 -36.46 37.57 -32.07
N ASP A 982 -37.55 37.23 -31.47
CA ASP A 982 -38.74 36.68 -32.13
C ASP A 982 -39.85 37.79 -32.31
N GLY A 983 -39.61 39.03 -31.86
CA GLY A 983 -40.36 40.24 -32.15
C GLY A 983 -39.47 41.22 -32.92
#